data_71b380cc6e8de22e80ce83547b70b799
#
_entry.id   71b380cc6e8de22e80ce83547b70b799
#
_cell.length_a   1.000
_cell.length_b   1.000
_cell.length_c   1.000
_cell.angle_alpha   90.00
_cell.angle_beta   90.00
_cell.angle_gamma   90.00
#
_symmetry.space_group_name_H-M   'P 1'
#
loop_
_entity.id
_entity.type
_entity.pdbx_description
1 polymer ?
#
loop_
_entity_poly.entity_id
_entity_poly.type
_entity_poly.pdbx_seq_one_letter_code
_entity_poly.pdbx_strand_id
1 'polypeptide(L)'
;MGSMFFKRARMAAGALALLAAALPAAAFIGNFRGPKVDGDLAVPGLSAKVRVLRDEHGIPYIFAQNTPDLIRAQGFVTAQDRLFQIEGYRAIATGRLAEAVGEAGLASDRQIRLLGLRRNAERHARLLSPEARDFLLWYAEGMNAYITAHADDHPVELKLAGFVPRPWTLEDMVTVLHFVNWSQAANFKAELGMQKLIDKFGADKALRDLLPMNVNPDRKLQPVIVGSAGPAVPLAAQDIELLAGLDEAAAPMAPLAVGSNNWAIGKSRSASGAAVLVNDPHLDARMLPGIWHPVGLFTPDIQAVGAALPVVPGIQVGRTAFVAFGVTNAYGDSQDLFIEKIAPGQPDHYVDGNQVRPFQIIEEVIRIKDKDAPGGFREETLRVRATVRGPIITGPTSGYDGDTLLSLRMASAELPGGGIGIDQLLTARSIADVDKAAQAMDVIYFNYVFVDKAGGIGHRSTGRVPVRASRQGSHPKPVGSSDDWQGFIPPAQMPGTMAPARDWVGTANNDTRPDGYAFDYSSYFASSYRIRRIAEVLEQGKGMRTKDQLALMMDAQNLQAPRLKPAMVAALQADAANADFARILEAWDGRDDKDLAAPLIYHALYERLVYETYVDEMGDKLARNWLGNWYAWQERFDELAKTPDSPWFDDVRTPQKETLPDLVRRSAAIVRAELQARHGADASKWTWGDEHRIYFFSPLRRSGSGRDWLGFAEQPMSGSGATLLRALSPFMGGFNVEFFASMRLVADMGDDDKVEAVVSGGVVDRQFHPHQKDQLPAWTEGRLLNWWFAPQQVEAHAVKRQELVPR
;
A
#
# COMPACT_ATOMS: atom_id res chain seq x y z
N MET A 1 -60.11 -28.95 22.88
CA MET A 1 -59.86 -27.49 23.12
C MET A 1 -58.48 -27.20 23.71
N GLY A 2 -57.84 -28.08 24.51
CA GLY A 2 -56.55 -27.81 25.15
C GLY A 2 -55.32 -27.68 24.19
N SER A 3 -55.28 -28.44 23.10
CA SER A 3 -54.10 -28.46 22.18
C SER A 3 -53.90 -27.17 21.31
N MET A 4 -55.02 -26.51 21.02
CA MET A 4 -54.99 -25.28 20.22
C MET A 4 -54.61 -24.05 21.06
N PHE A 5 -54.94 -24.09 22.35
CA PHE A 5 -54.56 -23.03 23.31
C PHE A 5 -53.04 -23.04 23.61
N PHE A 6 -52.45 -24.23 23.77
CA PHE A 6 -50.99 -24.39 23.95
C PHE A 6 -50.17 -24.02 22.68
N LYS A 7 -50.66 -24.27 21.47
CA LYS A 7 -50.00 -23.83 20.26
C LYS A 7 -50.04 -22.32 20.10
N ARG A 8 -51.17 -21.66 20.39
CA ARG A 8 -51.29 -20.18 20.34
C ARG A 8 -50.45 -19.52 21.42
N ALA A 9 -50.36 -20.09 22.64
CA ALA A 9 -49.51 -19.57 23.71
C ALA A 9 -47.99 -19.70 23.34
N ARG A 10 -47.57 -20.81 22.73
CA ARG A 10 -46.18 -20.97 22.22
C ARG A 10 -45.86 -20.04 21.08
N MET A 11 -46.79 -19.79 20.15
CA MET A 11 -46.59 -18.80 19.06
C MET A 11 -46.54 -17.37 19.60
N ALA A 12 -47.36 -17.03 20.57
CA ALA A 12 -47.34 -15.71 21.22
C ALA A 12 -46.07 -15.52 22.07
N ALA A 13 -45.59 -16.53 22.78
CA ALA A 13 -44.32 -16.47 23.48
C ALA A 13 -43.10 -16.38 22.54
N GLY A 14 -43.13 -17.08 21.40
CA GLY A 14 -42.14 -16.98 20.35
C GLY A 14 -42.10 -15.62 19.70
N ALA A 15 -43.25 -15.02 19.41
CA ALA A 15 -43.36 -13.66 18.85
C ALA A 15 -42.92 -12.60 19.86
N LEU A 16 -43.23 -12.76 21.16
CA LEU A 16 -42.73 -11.87 22.24
C LEU A 16 -41.22 -12.00 22.43
N ALA A 17 -40.67 -13.21 22.34
CA ALA A 17 -39.21 -13.42 22.41
C ALA A 17 -38.49 -12.81 21.21
N LEU A 18 -39.04 -12.90 19.99
CA LEU A 18 -38.55 -12.27 18.78
C LEU A 18 -38.65 -10.73 18.87
N LEU A 19 -39.73 -10.19 19.41
CA LEU A 19 -39.89 -8.75 19.65
C LEU A 19 -38.90 -8.25 20.73
N ALA A 20 -38.71 -9.01 21.80
CA ALA A 20 -37.80 -8.71 22.91
C ALA A 20 -36.30 -8.78 22.44
N ALA A 21 -35.98 -9.57 21.44
CA ALA A 21 -34.68 -9.61 20.80
C ALA A 21 -34.52 -8.54 19.70
N ALA A 22 -35.59 -8.20 18.98
CA ALA A 22 -35.58 -7.23 17.90
C ALA A 22 -35.46 -5.78 18.40
N LEU A 23 -36.02 -5.43 19.54
CA LEU A 23 -35.94 -4.09 20.14
C LEU A 23 -34.49 -3.71 20.55
N PRO A 24 -33.74 -4.58 21.30
CA PRO A 24 -32.34 -4.28 21.58
C PRO A 24 -31.47 -4.26 20.31
N ALA A 25 -31.74 -5.13 19.32
CA ALA A 25 -31.04 -5.12 18.05
C ALA A 25 -31.33 -3.84 17.25
N ALA A 26 -32.57 -3.39 17.17
CA ALA A 26 -32.94 -2.13 16.53
C ALA A 26 -32.35 -0.91 17.26
N ALA A 27 -32.34 -0.91 18.59
CA ALA A 27 -31.69 0.12 19.39
C ALA A 27 -30.16 0.09 19.23
N PHE A 28 -29.54 -1.09 19.13
CA PHE A 28 -28.11 -1.24 18.84
C PHE A 28 -27.77 -0.71 17.44
N ILE A 29 -28.53 -1.10 16.41
CA ILE A 29 -28.33 -0.62 15.04
C ILE A 29 -28.61 0.89 14.96
N GLY A 30 -29.58 1.41 15.72
CA GLY A 30 -29.88 2.83 15.78
C GLY A 30 -28.72 3.70 16.30
N ASN A 31 -27.76 3.13 17.02
CA ASN A 31 -26.54 3.84 17.43
C ASN A 31 -25.55 4.07 16.27
N PHE A 32 -25.67 3.32 15.17
CA PHE A 32 -24.82 3.48 13.95
C PHE A 32 -25.50 4.41 12.93
N ARG A 33 -26.08 5.50 13.37
CA ARG A 33 -26.72 6.49 12.48
C ARG A 33 -25.70 7.08 11.52
N GLY A 34 -26.11 7.19 10.26
CA GLY A 34 -25.36 7.91 9.25
C GLY A 34 -25.25 9.42 9.56
N PRO A 35 -24.28 10.12 8.96
CA PRO A 35 -24.20 11.58 9.09
C PRO A 35 -25.43 12.24 8.46
N LYS A 36 -25.79 13.45 8.98
CA LYS A 36 -26.79 14.27 8.32
C LYS A 36 -26.18 14.88 7.06
N VAL A 37 -26.69 14.50 5.89
CA VAL A 37 -26.15 14.88 4.56
C VAL A 37 -27.16 15.64 3.70
N ASP A 38 -28.14 16.28 4.33
CA ASP A 38 -29.17 17.11 3.68
C ASP A 38 -29.49 18.36 4.50
N GLY A 39 -30.11 19.35 3.82
CA GLY A 39 -30.47 20.63 4.41
C GLY A 39 -29.28 21.56 4.70
N ASP A 40 -29.53 22.62 5.43
CA ASP A 40 -28.56 23.66 5.73
C ASP A 40 -27.74 23.29 6.98
N LEU A 41 -26.42 23.45 6.93
CA LEU A 41 -25.50 23.32 8.06
C LEU A 41 -24.58 24.54 8.15
N ALA A 42 -24.52 25.15 9.34
CA ALA A 42 -23.59 26.25 9.60
C ALA A 42 -22.15 25.73 9.76
N VAL A 43 -21.24 26.27 8.96
CA VAL A 43 -19.82 25.90 8.98
C VAL A 43 -18.97 27.16 9.19
N PRO A 44 -18.23 27.24 10.30
CA PRO A 44 -17.30 28.34 10.55
C PRO A 44 -16.21 28.44 9.50
N GLY A 45 -15.78 29.65 9.18
CA GLY A 45 -14.63 29.91 8.29
C GLY A 45 -14.95 29.92 6.80
N LEU A 46 -16.17 29.56 6.38
CA LEU A 46 -16.63 29.79 5.01
C LEU A 46 -16.87 31.27 4.75
N SER A 47 -16.46 31.78 3.58
CA SER A 47 -16.71 33.13 3.13
C SER A 47 -18.01 33.23 2.32
N ALA A 48 -18.44 32.14 1.70
CA ALA A 48 -19.66 32.05 0.90
C ALA A 48 -20.32 30.68 1.11
N LYS A 49 -21.56 30.56 0.64
CA LYS A 49 -22.34 29.33 0.68
C LYS A 49 -21.71 28.28 -0.23
N VAL A 50 -21.55 27.04 0.28
CA VAL A 50 -21.05 25.89 -0.47
C VAL A 50 -22.15 24.85 -0.59
N ARG A 51 -22.37 24.35 -1.79
CA ARG A 51 -23.35 23.32 -2.06
C ARG A 51 -22.69 21.96 -2.21
N VAL A 52 -23.22 20.95 -1.52
CA VAL A 52 -22.76 19.56 -1.61
C VAL A 52 -23.90 18.70 -2.16
N LEU A 53 -23.70 18.10 -3.31
CA LEU A 53 -24.61 17.15 -3.93
C LEU A 53 -24.05 15.74 -3.75
N ARG A 54 -24.93 14.75 -3.58
CA ARG A 54 -24.50 13.34 -3.53
C ARG A 54 -25.35 12.52 -4.49
N ASP A 55 -24.67 11.63 -5.22
CA ASP A 55 -25.32 10.68 -6.13
C ASP A 55 -25.86 9.43 -5.40
N GLU A 56 -26.34 8.46 -6.16
CA GLU A 56 -26.88 7.19 -5.68
C GLU A 56 -25.88 6.32 -4.93
N HIS A 57 -24.56 6.56 -5.09
CA HIS A 57 -23.48 5.90 -4.35
C HIS A 57 -22.95 6.72 -3.17
N GLY A 58 -23.60 7.86 -2.89
CA GLY A 58 -23.22 8.77 -1.81
C GLY A 58 -21.96 9.58 -2.10
N ILE A 59 -21.41 9.55 -3.31
CA ILE A 59 -20.24 10.33 -3.71
C ILE A 59 -20.57 11.83 -3.58
N PRO A 60 -19.77 12.59 -2.79
CA PRO A 60 -20.00 14.03 -2.63
C PRO A 60 -19.38 14.83 -3.78
N TYR A 61 -20.15 15.76 -4.31
CA TYR A 61 -19.76 16.78 -5.30
C TYR A 61 -19.91 18.15 -4.67
N ILE A 62 -18.80 18.85 -4.47
CA ILE A 62 -18.70 20.08 -3.67
C ILE A 62 -18.55 21.28 -4.60
N PHE A 63 -19.51 22.21 -4.53
CA PHE A 63 -19.55 23.43 -5.34
C PHE A 63 -19.33 24.67 -4.47
N ALA A 64 -18.19 25.32 -4.63
CA ALA A 64 -17.80 26.53 -3.92
C ALA A 64 -17.50 27.69 -4.87
N GLN A 65 -17.37 28.91 -4.34
CA GLN A 65 -17.05 30.11 -5.12
C GLN A 65 -15.54 30.36 -5.23
N ASN A 66 -14.74 29.75 -4.35
CA ASN A 66 -13.30 29.92 -4.28
C ASN A 66 -12.62 28.66 -3.70
N THR A 67 -11.31 28.57 -3.89
CA THR A 67 -10.52 27.42 -3.44
C THR A 67 -10.46 27.26 -1.91
N PRO A 68 -10.28 28.32 -1.10
CA PRO A 68 -10.31 28.19 0.36
C PRO A 68 -11.59 27.52 0.89
N ASP A 69 -12.76 27.99 0.43
CA ASP A 69 -14.05 27.43 0.82
C ASP A 69 -14.25 26.01 0.29
N LEU A 70 -13.76 25.71 -0.93
CA LEU A 70 -13.79 24.38 -1.51
C LEU A 70 -13.04 23.36 -0.64
N ILE A 71 -11.82 23.70 -0.23
CA ILE A 71 -10.96 22.78 0.54
C ILE A 71 -11.46 22.66 2.00
N ARG A 72 -11.99 23.75 2.61
CA ARG A 72 -12.68 23.65 3.90
C ARG A 72 -13.90 22.74 3.82
N ALA A 73 -14.73 22.92 2.81
CA ALA A 73 -15.89 22.07 2.60
C ALA A 73 -15.50 20.61 2.34
N GLN A 74 -14.41 20.35 1.60
CA GLN A 74 -13.88 19.00 1.43
C GLN A 74 -13.48 18.39 2.79
N GLY A 75 -12.75 19.12 3.63
CA GLY A 75 -12.37 18.65 4.96
C GLY A 75 -13.59 18.33 5.84
N PHE A 76 -14.61 19.22 5.82
CA PHE A 76 -15.87 19.00 6.53
C PHE A 76 -16.60 17.73 6.05
N VAL A 77 -16.76 17.57 4.75
CA VAL A 77 -17.43 16.43 4.12
C VAL A 77 -16.66 15.15 4.37
N THR A 78 -15.33 15.19 4.32
CA THR A 78 -14.51 13.99 4.62
C THR A 78 -14.65 13.58 6.09
N ALA A 79 -14.64 14.53 7.03
CA ALA A 79 -14.90 14.21 8.43
C ALA A 79 -16.33 13.70 8.66
N GLN A 80 -17.31 14.21 7.92
CA GLN A 80 -18.68 13.71 7.94
C GLN A 80 -18.78 12.24 7.52
N ASP A 81 -18.01 11.84 6.50
CA ASP A 81 -18.05 10.50 5.92
C ASP A 81 -17.06 9.51 6.56
N ARG A 82 -15.89 9.96 7.05
CA ARG A 82 -14.72 9.14 7.36
C ARG A 82 -14.08 9.43 8.72
N LEU A 83 -14.83 9.99 9.68
CA LEU A 83 -14.25 10.46 10.96
C LEU A 83 -13.50 9.35 11.72
N PHE A 84 -14.03 8.14 11.72
CA PHE A 84 -13.37 6.99 12.36
C PHE A 84 -12.02 6.69 11.70
N GLN A 85 -12.00 6.67 10.37
CA GLN A 85 -10.80 6.35 9.58
C GLN A 85 -9.72 7.43 9.73
N ILE A 86 -10.09 8.73 9.67
CA ILE A 86 -9.10 9.81 9.81
C ILE A 86 -8.49 9.87 11.21
N GLU A 87 -9.26 9.60 12.27
CA GLU A 87 -8.75 9.52 13.64
C GLU A 87 -7.82 8.30 13.82
N GLY A 88 -8.13 7.17 13.18
CA GLY A 88 -7.26 6.00 13.14
C GLY A 88 -5.90 6.30 12.49
N TYR A 89 -5.90 6.95 11.32
CA TYR A 89 -4.66 7.40 10.66
C TYR A 89 -3.84 8.33 11.55
N ARG A 90 -4.49 9.32 12.18
CA ARG A 90 -3.81 10.25 13.09
C ARG A 90 -3.19 9.51 14.28
N ALA A 91 -3.94 8.63 14.92
CA ALA A 91 -3.45 7.88 16.09
C ALA A 91 -2.20 7.06 15.76
N ILE A 92 -2.22 6.34 14.64
CA ILE A 92 -1.07 5.56 14.18
C ILE A 92 0.10 6.48 13.82
N ALA A 93 -0.12 7.47 12.95
CA ALA A 93 0.94 8.35 12.44
C ALA A 93 1.66 9.14 13.54
N THR A 94 0.96 9.48 14.61
CA THR A 94 1.52 10.22 15.75
C THR A 94 2.05 9.31 16.87
N GLY A 95 1.98 7.98 16.72
CA GLY A 95 2.39 7.02 17.75
C GLY A 95 1.56 7.17 19.04
N ARG A 96 0.23 7.20 18.89
CA ARG A 96 -0.73 7.36 19.97
C ARG A 96 -1.89 6.34 19.93
N LEU A 97 -1.66 5.24 19.25
CA LEU A 97 -2.66 4.19 19.12
C LEU A 97 -2.97 3.54 20.49
N ALA A 98 -1.96 3.42 21.35
CA ALA A 98 -2.10 2.87 22.71
C ALA A 98 -3.01 3.70 23.63
N GLU A 99 -3.21 4.99 23.34
CA GLU A 99 -4.21 5.81 24.04
C GLU A 99 -5.67 5.33 23.80
N ALA A 100 -5.91 4.70 22.67
CA ALA A 100 -7.23 4.18 22.32
C ALA A 100 -7.37 2.69 22.67
N VAL A 101 -6.40 1.86 22.24
CA VAL A 101 -6.52 0.39 22.29
C VAL A 101 -5.63 -0.28 23.37
N GLY A 102 -4.97 0.50 24.20
CA GLY A 102 -4.12 0.01 25.30
C GLY A 102 -2.87 -0.72 24.80
N GLU A 103 -2.49 -1.79 25.48
CA GLU A 103 -1.28 -2.58 25.20
C GLU A 103 -1.18 -3.05 23.74
N ALA A 104 -2.30 -3.35 23.10
CA ALA A 104 -2.33 -3.78 21.70
C ALA A 104 -1.76 -2.75 20.71
N GLY A 105 -1.77 -1.46 21.07
CA GLY A 105 -1.20 -0.39 20.24
C GLY A 105 0.27 -0.06 20.56
N LEU A 106 0.81 -0.56 21.66
CA LEU A 106 2.09 -0.09 22.20
C LEU A 106 3.28 -0.40 21.30
N ALA A 107 3.32 -1.57 20.67
CA ALA A 107 4.41 -1.93 19.76
C ALA A 107 4.47 -0.99 18.55
N SER A 108 3.31 -0.64 17.98
CA SER A 108 3.20 0.35 16.90
C SER A 108 3.69 1.73 17.35
N ASP A 109 3.24 2.18 18.53
CA ASP A 109 3.62 3.50 19.05
C ASP A 109 5.12 3.59 19.33
N ARG A 110 5.72 2.55 19.92
CA ARG A 110 7.18 2.49 20.10
C ARG A 110 7.93 2.63 18.77
N GLN A 111 7.49 1.91 17.73
CA GLN A 111 8.12 1.98 16.42
C GLN A 111 8.00 3.39 15.81
N ILE A 112 6.83 3.98 15.77
CA ILE A 112 6.60 5.31 15.19
C ILE A 112 7.35 6.40 15.96
N ARG A 113 7.40 6.31 17.30
CA ARG A 113 8.15 7.23 18.16
C ARG A 113 9.67 7.08 17.97
N LEU A 114 10.16 5.84 17.85
CA LEU A 114 11.57 5.57 17.53
C LEU A 114 11.96 6.25 16.21
N LEU A 115 11.18 6.05 15.14
CA LEU A 115 11.42 6.64 13.82
C LEU A 115 11.37 8.16 13.81
N GLY A 116 10.58 8.76 14.71
CA GLY A 116 10.51 10.23 14.86
C GLY A 116 9.78 10.94 13.73
N LEU A 117 8.80 10.29 13.07
CA LEU A 117 8.03 10.89 11.98
C LEU A 117 7.38 12.21 12.38
N ARG A 118 6.83 12.29 13.59
CA ARG A 118 6.25 13.52 14.15
C ARG A 118 7.30 14.64 14.27
N ARG A 119 8.50 14.36 14.75
CA ARG A 119 9.57 15.34 14.88
C ARG A 119 10.02 15.91 13.52
N ASN A 120 10.10 15.02 12.51
CA ASN A 120 10.41 15.43 11.13
C ASN A 120 9.29 16.27 10.53
N ALA A 121 8.03 15.87 10.76
CA ALA A 121 6.86 16.58 10.28
C ALA A 121 6.70 17.98 10.89
N GLU A 122 6.94 18.14 12.19
CA GLU A 122 6.91 19.44 12.87
C GLU A 122 7.99 20.41 12.34
N ARG A 123 9.16 19.89 11.97
CA ARG A 123 10.16 20.69 11.28
C ARG A 123 9.71 21.05 9.86
N HIS A 124 9.19 20.11 9.10
CA HIS A 124 8.69 20.34 7.74
C HIS A 124 7.55 21.36 7.72
N ALA A 125 6.61 21.27 8.67
CA ALA A 125 5.49 22.21 8.79
C ALA A 125 5.94 23.68 8.88
N ARG A 126 7.07 23.95 9.54
CA ARG A 126 7.66 25.30 9.65
C ARG A 126 8.33 25.80 8.36
N LEU A 127 8.63 24.88 7.43
CA LEU A 127 9.35 25.18 6.17
C LEU A 127 8.40 25.25 4.97
N LEU A 128 7.12 24.92 5.14
CA LEU A 128 6.13 24.97 4.06
C LEU A 128 5.95 26.39 3.51
N SER A 129 5.76 26.47 2.20
CA SER A 129 5.31 27.73 1.58
C SER A 129 3.94 28.15 2.13
N PRO A 130 3.60 29.45 2.10
CA PRO A 130 2.29 29.93 2.52
C PRO A 130 1.14 29.17 1.82
N GLU A 131 1.24 28.93 0.53
CA GLU A 131 0.21 28.27 -0.28
C GLU A 131 0.00 26.81 0.16
N ALA A 132 1.08 26.04 0.32
CA ALA A 132 1.03 24.64 0.78
C ALA A 132 0.49 24.55 2.21
N ARG A 133 0.94 25.47 3.09
CA ARG A 133 0.46 25.55 4.46
C ARG A 133 -1.03 25.85 4.53
N ASP A 134 -1.50 26.86 3.78
CA ASP A 134 -2.88 27.28 3.79
C ASP A 134 -3.79 26.19 3.20
N PHE A 135 -3.35 25.49 2.15
CA PHE A 135 -4.06 24.34 1.57
C PHE A 135 -4.32 23.23 2.60
N LEU A 136 -3.32 22.88 3.41
CA LEU A 136 -3.47 21.90 4.49
C LEU A 136 -4.34 22.43 5.64
N LEU A 137 -4.20 23.72 6.00
CA LEU A 137 -4.95 24.33 7.08
C LEU A 137 -6.43 24.46 6.74
N TRP A 138 -6.80 24.88 5.53
CA TRP A 138 -8.21 24.95 5.13
C TRP A 138 -8.91 23.59 5.27
N TYR A 139 -8.23 22.52 4.90
CA TYR A 139 -8.78 21.18 5.07
C TYR A 139 -8.94 20.79 6.55
N ALA A 140 -7.92 21.04 7.36
CA ALA A 140 -7.97 20.80 8.81
C ALA A 140 -9.09 21.64 9.49
N GLU A 141 -9.26 22.89 9.10
CA GLU A 141 -10.34 23.78 9.60
C GLU A 141 -11.72 23.18 9.28
N GLY A 142 -11.91 22.64 8.08
CA GLY A 142 -13.14 21.95 7.71
C GLY A 142 -13.42 20.71 8.55
N MET A 143 -12.43 19.85 8.72
CA MET A 143 -12.54 18.68 9.62
C MET A 143 -12.88 19.13 11.04
N ASN A 144 -12.20 20.14 11.57
CA ASN A 144 -12.42 20.66 12.92
C ASN A 144 -13.81 21.25 13.09
N ALA A 145 -14.35 21.92 12.06
CA ALA A 145 -15.71 22.43 12.08
C ALA A 145 -16.72 21.29 12.25
N TYR A 146 -16.54 20.16 11.52
CA TYR A 146 -17.40 18.99 11.70
C TYR A 146 -17.23 18.35 13.09
N ILE A 147 -16.01 18.10 13.54
CA ILE A 147 -15.70 17.48 14.83
C ILE A 147 -16.35 18.28 15.98
N THR A 148 -16.25 19.61 15.94
CA THR A 148 -16.77 20.48 16.99
C THR A 148 -18.30 20.60 16.94
N ALA A 149 -18.86 20.75 15.75
CA ALA A 149 -20.32 20.95 15.59
C ALA A 149 -21.13 19.67 15.90
N HIS A 150 -20.51 18.49 15.78
CA HIS A 150 -21.16 17.18 15.93
C HIS A 150 -20.58 16.36 17.07
N ALA A 151 -20.00 16.98 18.11
CA ALA A 151 -19.37 16.31 19.23
C ALA A 151 -20.27 15.26 19.92
N ASP A 152 -21.57 15.51 19.96
CA ASP A 152 -22.56 14.61 20.55
C ASP A 152 -23.01 13.49 19.59
N ASP A 153 -22.72 13.61 18.28
CA ASP A 153 -23.14 12.69 17.21
C ASP A 153 -21.95 12.08 16.45
N HIS A 154 -20.82 11.95 17.14
CA HIS A 154 -19.66 11.22 16.57
C HIS A 154 -20.01 9.75 16.34
N PRO A 155 -19.41 9.11 15.31
CA PRO A 155 -19.59 7.68 15.05
C PRO A 155 -19.40 6.86 16.31
N VAL A 156 -20.32 5.92 16.56
CA VAL A 156 -20.21 5.02 17.72
C VAL A 156 -18.96 4.18 17.67
N GLU A 157 -18.46 3.91 16.47
CA GLU A 157 -17.20 3.20 16.20
C GLU A 157 -16.01 3.85 16.92
N LEU A 158 -15.96 5.20 16.97
CA LEU A 158 -14.92 5.91 17.73
C LEU A 158 -14.97 5.58 19.22
N LYS A 159 -16.18 5.57 19.79
CA LYS A 159 -16.38 5.23 21.21
C LYS A 159 -16.01 3.77 21.50
N LEU A 160 -16.40 2.86 20.63
CA LEU A 160 -16.09 1.43 20.76
C LEU A 160 -14.59 1.16 20.63
N ALA A 161 -13.90 1.85 19.71
CA ALA A 161 -12.47 1.75 19.54
C ALA A 161 -11.66 2.54 20.59
N GLY A 162 -12.31 3.45 21.33
CA GLY A 162 -11.65 4.28 22.34
C GLY A 162 -10.99 5.54 21.80
N PHE A 163 -11.28 5.95 20.56
CA PHE A 163 -10.80 7.21 20.02
C PHE A 163 -11.60 8.39 20.55
N VAL A 164 -10.90 9.48 20.88
CA VAL A 164 -11.47 10.77 21.26
C VAL A 164 -11.01 11.82 20.24
N PRO A 165 -11.89 12.24 19.32
CA PRO A 165 -11.55 13.28 18.35
C PRO A 165 -11.16 14.58 19.04
N ARG A 166 -10.16 15.25 18.51
CA ARG A 166 -9.66 16.57 18.93
C ARG A 166 -9.33 17.38 17.68
N PRO A 167 -9.22 18.68 17.82
CA PRO A 167 -8.85 19.53 16.68
C PRO A 167 -7.55 19.05 16.00
N TRP A 168 -7.58 19.03 14.70
CA TRP A 168 -6.43 18.76 13.84
C TRP A 168 -5.58 20.01 13.71
N THR A 169 -4.28 19.85 13.78
CA THR A 169 -3.29 20.93 13.60
C THR A 169 -2.56 20.74 12.27
N LEU A 170 -1.79 21.76 11.85
CA LEU A 170 -0.92 21.67 10.70
C LEU A 170 0.09 20.52 10.85
N GLU A 171 0.64 20.37 12.05
CA GLU A 171 1.61 19.32 12.37
C GLU A 171 0.97 17.93 12.28
N ASP A 172 -0.31 17.77 12.65
CA ASP A 172 -1.04 16.51 12.46
C ASP A 172 -1.17 16.19 10.96
N MET A 173 -1.58 17.17 10.13
CA MET A 173 -1.69 17.03 8.68
C MET A 173 -0.36 16.59 8.05
N VAL A 174 0.72 17.29 8.38
CA VAL A 174 2.06 16.98 7.86
C VAL A 174 2.56 15.63 8.39
N THR A 175 2.25 15.28 9.67
CA THR A 175 2.65 13.98 10.24
C THR A 175 1.99 12.82 9.51
N VAL A 176 0.69 12.93 9.21
CA VAL A 176 -0.01 11.88 8.46
C VAL A 176 0.51 11.80 7.02
N LEU A 177 0.82 12.94 6.38
CA LEU A 177 1.46 12.95 5.07
C LEU A 177 2.81 12.22 5.09
N HIS A 178 3.67 12.50 6.09
CA HIS A 178 4.94 11.78 6.29
C HIS A 178 4.72 10.29 6.53
N PHE A 179 3.75 9.93 7.36
CA PHE A 179 3.44 8.54 7.68
C PHE A 179 2.97 7.74 6.44
N VAL A 180 1.99 8.26 5.69
CA VAL A 180 1.49 7.62 4.48
C VAL A 180 2.64 7.38 3.49
N ASN A 181 3.47 8.38 3.28
CA ASN A 181 4.58 8.27 2.33
C ASN A 181 5.74 7.42 2.86
N TRP A 182 6.07 7.48 4.16
CA TRP A 182 7.03 6.56 4.77
C TRP A 182 6.60 5.10 4.59
N SER A 183 5.31 4.80 4.74
CA SER A 183 4.78 3.43 4.55
C SER A 183 4.94 2.92 3.12
N GLN A 184 5.08 3.82 2.12
CA GLN A 184 5.31 3.47 0.72
C GLN A 184 6.80 3.23 0.39
N ALA A 185 7.72 3.81 1.17
CA ALA A 185 9.15 3.85 0.87
C ALA A 185 9.98 3.50 2.13
N ALA A 186 9.58 2.49 2.91
CA ALA A 186 10.29 2.03 4.11
C ALA A 186 11.48 1.12 3.77
N ASN A 187 12.41 1.63 2.92
CA ASN A 187 13.54 0.88 2.36
C ASN A 187 14.47 0.31 3.44
N PHE A 188 14.62 0.98 4.59
CA PHE A 188 15.45 0.48 5.68
C PHE A 188 15.11 -0.94 6.13
N LYS A 189 13.86 -1.41 5.93
CA LYS A 189 13.47 -2.79 6.23
C LYS A 189 14.17 -3.80 5.31
N ALA A 190 14.36 -3.43 4.04
CA ALA A 190 15.11 -4.26 3.08
C ALA A 190 16.60 -4.32 3.47
N GLU A 191 17.18 -3.16 3.85
CA GLU A 191 18.56 -3.11 4.34
C GLU A 191 18.75 -3.90 5.64
N LEU A 192 17.78 -3.81 6.56
CA LEU A 192 17.79 -4.59 7.80
C LEU A 192 17.72 -6.10 7.53
N GLY A 193 16.88 -6.49 6.56
CA GLY A 193 16.84 -7.87 6.06
C GLY A 193 18.18 -8.31 5.47
N MET A 194 18.81 -7.45 4.68
CA MET A 194 20.14 -7.71 4.09
C MET A 194 21.23 -7.78 5.17
N GLN A 195 21.16 -6.95 6.23
CA GLN A 195 22.10 -7.06 7.35
C GLN A 195 22.02 -8.44 8.03
N LYS A 196 20.81 -8.95 8.27
CA LYS A 196 20.63 -10.31 8.81
C LYS A 196 21.23 -11.40 7.92
N LEU A 197 21.15 -11.24 6.59
CA LEU A 197 21.77 -12.15 5.64
C LEU A 197 23.30 -12.01 5.65
N ILE A 198 23.81 -10.78 5.78
CA ILE A 198 25.26 -10.53 5.93
C ILE A 198 25.79 -11.15 7.21
N ASP A 199 25.07 -11.00 8.32
CA ASP A 199 25.43 -11.62 9.61
C ASP A 199 25.48 -13.16 9.50
N LYS A 200 24.58 -13.76 8.70
CA LYS A 200 24.52 -15.23 8.53
C LYS A 200 25.57 -15.77 7.56
N PHE A 201 25.78 -15.13 6.42
CA PHE A 201 26.55 -15.69 5.28
C PHE A 201 27.88 -14.99 5.02
N GLY A 202 28.12 -13.85 5.68
CA GLY A 202 29.17 -12.91 5.32
C GLY A 202 28.76 -12.02 4.12
N ALA A 203 29.36 -10.84 4.03
CA ALA A 203 29.00 -9.83 3.04
C ALA A 203 29.15 -10.37 1.58
N ASP A 204 30.25 -11.05 1.28
CA ASP A 204 30.54 -11.51 -0.09
C ASP A 204 29.46 -12.45 -0.63
N LYS A 205 29.04 -13.47 0.14
CA LYS A 205 28.00 -14.41 -0.30
C LYS A 205 26.63 -13.73 -0.33
N ALA A 206 26.27 -12.98 0.72
CA ALA A 206 24.97 -12.31 0.80
C ALA A 206 24.76 -11.32 -0.35
N LEU A 207 25.73 -10.44 -0.60
CA LEU A 207 25.61 -9.41 -1.64
C LEU A 207 25.72 -10.00 -3.06
N ARG A 208 26.51 -11.05 -3.27
CA ARG A 208 26.58 -11.71 -4.56
C ARG A 208 25.29 -12.47 -4.91
N ASP A 209 24.72 -13.21 -3.95
CA ASP A 209 23.70 -14.23 -4.23
C ASP A 209 22.27 -13.79 -3.89
N LEU A 210 22.08 -12.83 -2.97
CA LEU A 210 20.78 -12.53 -2.37
C LEU A 210 20.28 -11.06 -2.55
N LEU A 211 21.09 -10.19 -3.19
CA LEU A 211 20.61 -8.85 -3.54
C LEU A 211 19.43 -8.90 -4.51
N PRO A 212 18.46 -7.99 -4.41
CA PRO A 212 17.36 -7.89 -5.36
C PRO A 212 17.86 -7.75 -6.80
N MET A 213 17.17 -8.40 -7.72
CA MET A 213 17.41 -8.28 -9.15
C MET A 213 16.30 -7.45 -9.79
N ASN A 214 16.69 -6.37 -10.47
CA ASN A 214 15.74 -5.45 -11.09
C ASN A 214 15.83 -5.59 -12.63
N VAL A 215 14.70 -5.80 -13.28
CA VAL A 215 14.60 -5.90 -14.73
C VAL A 215 13.75 -4.77 -15.27
N ASN A 216 14.35 -3.88 -16.07
CA ASN A 216 13.61 -2.92 -16.86
C ASN A 216 13.41 -3.45 -18.28
N PRO A 217 12.17 -3.75 -18.70
CA PRO A 217 11.92 -4.33 -20.03
C PRO A 217 12.22 -3.36 -21.18
N ASP A 218 12.26 -2.05 -20.92
CA ASP A 218 12.60 -1.02 -21.91
C ASP A 218 14.12 -0.90 -22.12
N ARG A 219 14.91 -1.58 -21.34
CA ARG A 219 16.37 -1.67 -21.51
C ARG A 219 16.75 -3.00 -22.13
N LYS A 220 17.76 -3.00 -23.00
CA LYS A 220 18.49 -4.22 -23.38
C LYS A 220 19.39 -4.62 -22.22
N LEU A 221 18.79 -5.00 -21.09
CA LEU A 221 19.55 -5.23 -19.88
C LEU A 221 20.23 -6.58 -19.84
N GLN A 222 21.52 -6.48 -19.61
CA GLN A 222 22.19 -7.45 -18.74
C GLN A 222 21.76 -7.22 -17.27
N PRO A 223 21.59 -8.27 -16.44
CA PRO A 223 21.28 -8.09 -15.04
C PRO A 223 22.36 -7.22 -14.40
N VAL A 224 21.97 -6.10 -13.78
CA VAL A 224 22.89 -5.29 -12.99
C VAL A 224 23.15 -6.07 -11.70
N ILE A 225 24.19 -6.90 -11.71
CA ILE A 225 24.79 -7.39 -10.48
C ILE A 225 25.46 -6.17 -9.87
N VAL A 226 24.89 -5.67 -8.81
CA VAL A 226 25.39 -4.49 -8.11
C VAL A 226 26.73 -4.88 -7.45
N GLY A 227 27.73 -4.25 -7.88
CA GLY A 227 29.13 -4.13 -7.59
C GLY A 227 29.82 -4.95 -6.48
N SER A 228 31.10 -5.14 -6.69
CA SER A 228 32.02 -5.77 -5.74
C SER A 228 32.13 -4.99 -4.42
N ALA A 229 31.92 -5.67 -3.32
CA ALA A 229 32.12 -5.14 -1.98
C ALA A 229 33.59 -4.77 -1.72
N GLY A 230 33.80 -3.67 -1.03
CA GLY A 230 35.08 -3.42 -0.36
C GLY A 230 35.34 -4.46 0.74
N PRO A 231 36.54 -4.54 1.29
CA PRO A 231 36.93 -5.62 2.20
C PRO A 231 36.02 -5.66 3.44
N ALA A 232 35.45 -6.85 3.69
CA ALA A 232 34.60 -7.13 4.85
C ALA A 232 35.38 -7.08 6.16
N VAL A 233 34.80 -6.46 7.19
CA VAL A 233 35.26 -6.58 8.56
C VAL A 233 34.61 -7.83 9.15
N PRO A 234 35.38 -8.79 9.69
CA PRO A 234 34.80 -10.00 10.25
C PRO A 234 34.02 -9.68 11.54
N LEU A 235 32.77 -10.06 11.62
CA LEU A 235 31.96 -10.05 12.83
C LEU A 235 31.78 -11.47 13.33
N ALA A 236 31.96 -11.66 14.65
CA ALA A 236 31.81 -12.95 15.31
C ALA A 236 30.33 -13.33 15.44
N ALA A 237 30.02 -14.57 15.12
CA ALA A 237 28.67 -15.13 15.26
C ALA A 237 28.43 -15.55 16.72
N GLN A 238 27.35 -15.08 17.34
CA GLN A 238 26.74 -15.69 18.52
C GLN A 238 25.22 -15.57 18.50
N ASP A 239 24.59 -16.70 18.66
CA ASP A 239 23.23 -17.08 19.06
C ASP A 239 22.04 -16.11 18.89
N ILE A 240 21.15 -16.48 17.97
CA ILE A 240 19.86 -15.82 17.70
C ILE A 240 18.71 -16.80 18.00
N GLU A 241 18.23 -16.81 19.24
CA GLU A 241 17.08 -17.64 19.64
C GLU A 241 15.89 -16.88 20.25
N LEU A 242 15.80 -15.55 20.13
CA LEU A 242 14.80 -14.79 20.94
C LEU A 242 13.72 -14.03 20.12
N LEU A 243 13.41 -14.34 18.87
CA LEU A 243 12.51 -13.51 18.07
C LEU A 243 11.18 -14.17 17.65
N ALA A 244 10.80 -15.30 18.23
CA ALA A 244 9.61 -16.04 17.81
C ALA A 244 8.26 -15.49 18.30
N GLY A 245 8.25 -14.44 19.13
CA GLY A 245 7.01 -13.95 19.78
C GLY A 245 6.53 -12.57 19.37
N LEU A 246 7.25 -11.85 18.49
CA LEU A 246 6.94 -10.44 18.18
C LEU A 246 6.20 -10.22 16.86
N ASP A 247 6.11 -11.25 16.00
CA ASP A 247 5.61 -11.09 14.62
C ASP A 247 4.08 -10.92 14.52
N GLU A 248 3.29 -11.48 15.44
CA GLU A 248 1.83 -11.33 15.40
C GLU A 248 1.32 -10.01 16.02
N ALA A 249 2.04 -9.44 16.97
CA ALA A 249 1.65 -8.17 17.60
C ALA A 249 2.15 -6.93 16.84
N ALA A 250 3.23 -7.06 16.05
CA ALA A 250 3.80 -5.98 15.25
C ALA A 250 3.18 -5.85 13.85
N ALA A 251 2.22 -6.68 13.50
CA ALA A 251 1.56 -6.74 12.21
C ALA A 251 0.56 -5.60 11.83
N PRO A 252 0.33 -4.52 12.62
CA PRO A 252 -0.56 -3.47 12.13
C PRO A 252 0.03 -2.59 11.04
N MET A 253 1.31 -2.75 10.70
CA MET A 253 2.04 -1.82 9.82
C MET A 253 2.77 -2.52 8.67
N ALA A 254 2.12 -3.49 8.03
CA ALA A 254 2.50 -3.88 6.68
C ALA A 254 2.48 -2.63 5.78
N PRO A 255 3.43 -2.47 4.84
CA PRO A 255 3.40 -1.33 3.94
C PRO A 255 2.04 -1.22 3.26
N LEU A 256 1.43 -0.01 3.29
CA LEU A 256 0.10 0.23 2.72
C LEU A 256 0.04 -0.04 1.20
N ALA A 257 1.20 -0.07 0.52
CA ALA A 257 1.29 -0.31 -0.90
C ALA A 257 2.28 -1.43 -1.21
N VAL A 258 1.79 -2.49 -1.82
CA VAL A 258 2.59 -3.62 -2.31
C VAL A 258 2.54 -3.68 -3.84
N GLY A 259 2.01 -2.67 -4.48
CA GLY A 259 1.99 -2.59 -5.92
C GLY A 259 0.93 -1.63 -6.45
N SER A 260 0.87 -1.46 -7.74
CA SER A 260 -0.16 -0.73 -8.49
C SER A 260 0.07 -0.95 -9.97
N ASN A 261 -0.93 -0.66 -10.81
CA ASN A 261 -0.71 -0.41 -12.23
C ASN A 261 -1.21 0.99 -12.58
N ASN A 262 -0.53 1.66 -13.49
CA ASN A 262 -1.08 2.77 -14.23
C ASN A 262 -0.52 2.79 -15.65
N TRP A 263 -1.29 3.34 -16.57
CA TRP A 263 -0.84 3.64 -17.91
C TRP A 263 -1.65 4.75 -18.55
N ALA A 264 -1.06 5.35 -19.56
CA ALA A 264 -1.72 6.30 -20.43
C ALA A 264 -1.55 5.88 -21.87
N ILE A 265 -2.59 6.06 -22.67
CA ILE A 265 -2.54 5.92 -24.13
C ILE A 265 -2.85 7.28 -24.78
N GLY A 266 -2.13 7.60 -25.84
CA GLY A 266 -2.37 8.81 -26.60
C GLY A 266 -3.47 8.67 -27.66
N LYS A 267 -3.68 9.75 -28.39
CA LYS A 267 -4.76 9.89 -29.38
C LYS A 267 -4.78 8.82 -30.45
N SER A 268 -3.59 8.35 -30.90
CA SER A 268 -3.50 7.37 -32.00
C SER A 268 -3.94 5.96 -31.58
N ARG A 269 -4.04 5.71 -30.26
CA ARG A 269 -4.38 4.39 -29.69
C ARG A 269 -5.81 4.33 -29.16
N SER A 270 -6.38 5.47 -28.77
CA SER A 270 -7.72 5.52 -28.19
C SER A 270 -8.83 5.58 -29.25
N ALA A 271 -10.00 5.04 -28.95
CA ALA A 271 -11.18 5.10 -29.80
C ALA A 271 -11.85 6.48 -29.81
N SER A 272 -11.71 7.25 -28.73
CA SER A 272 -12.24 8.62 -28.60
C SER A 272 -11.42 9.65 -29.38
N GLY A 273 -10.18 9.32 -29.80
CA GLY A 273 -9.25 10.27 -30.38
C GLY A 273 -8.68 11.25 -29.36
N ALA A 274 -8.87 11.02 -28.06
CA ALA A 274 -8.30 11.77 -26.94
C ALA A 274 -7.36 10.88 -26.15
N ALA A 275 -6.51 11.47 -25.29
CA ALA A 275 -5.67 10.70 -24.37
C ALA A 275 -6.53 10.07 -23.25
N VAL A 276 -6.15 8.87 -22.83
CA VAL A 276 -6.84 8.11 -21.77
C VAL A 276 -5.85 7.73 -20.69
N LEU A 277 -6.22 7.98 -19.43
CA LEU A 277 -5.50 7.53 -18.24
C LEU A 277 -6.21 6.33 -17.61
N VAL A 278 -5.44 5.36 -17.16
CA VAL A 278 -5.90 4.17 -16.43
C VAL A 278 -5.09 4.02 -15.15
N ASN A 279 -5.75 3.71 -14.04
CA ASN A 279 -5.07 3.47 -12.76
C ASN A 279 -5.83 2.47 -11.88
N ASP A 280 -5.11 1.52 -11.31
CA ASP A 280 -5.58 0.61 -10.27
C ASP A 280 -4.50 0.42 -9.18
N PRO A 281 -4.50 1.26 -8.12
CA PRO A 281 -3.60 1.12 -6.98
C PRO A 281 -3.87 -0.18 -6.19
N HIS A 282 -2.81 -0.97 -5.92
CA HIS A 282 -2.94 -2.24 -5.19
C HIS A 282 -2.48 -2.07 -3.74
N LEU A 283 -3.43 -2.12 -2.84
CA LEU A 283 -3.24 -1.89 -1.41
C LEU A 283 -4.00 -2.96 -0.61
N ASP A 284 -3.66 -3.13 0.67
CA ASP A 284 -4.56 -3.83 1.59
C ASP A 284 -5.73 -2.89 1.96
N ALA A 285 -6.78 -2.97 1.19
CA ALA A 285 -8.00 -2.19 1.36
C ALA A 285 -9.18 -3.06 1.83
N ARG A 286 -8.90 -4.17 2.51
CA ARG A 286 -9.93 -5.09 3.02
C ARG A 286 -10.75 -4.51 4.17
N MET A 287 -10.23 -3.50 4.88
CA MET A 287 -10.99 -2.82 5.92
C MET A 287 -11.98 -1.83 5.30
N LEU A 288 -13.27 -2.06 5.52
CA LEU A 288 -14.34 -1.20 5.01
C LEU A 288 -14.33 0.19 5.65
N PRO A 289 -14.64 1.22 4.88
CA PRO A 289 -15.15 1.27 3.50
C PRO A 289 -14.05 1.31 2.43
N GLY A 290 -12.83 0.89 2.71
CA GLY A 290 -11.64 1.02 1.88
C GLY A 290 -10.91 2.33 2.12
N ILE A 291 -9.78 2.53 1.42
CA ILE A 291 -8.86 3.66 1.66
C ILE A 291 -9.23 4.91 0.86
N TRP A 292 -9.90 4.78 -0.26
CA TRP A 292 -10.21 5.89 -1.15
C TRP A 292 -11.55 6.53 -0.81
N HIS A 293 -11.58 7.85 -0.80
CA HIS A 293 -12.79 8.67 -0.70
C HIS A 293 -13.04 9.34 -2.06
N PRO A 294 -13.99 8.83 -2.86
CA PRO A 294 -14.41 9.48 -4.10
C PRO A 294 -14.99 10.86 -3.83
N VAL A 295 -14.61 11.86 -4.65
CA VAL A 295 -15.09 13.25 -4.47
C VAL A 295 -15.05 14.03 -5.78
N GLY A 296 -16.02 14.92 -5.96
CA GLY A 296 -16.03 15.98 -6.98
C GLY A 296 -15.78 17.34 -6.35
N LEU A 297 -14.94 18.18 -6.97
CA LEU A 297 -14.51 19.50 -6.49
C LEU A 297 -14.73 20.53 -7.58
N PHE A 298 -15.56 21.54 -7.31
CA PHE A 298 -16.00 22.53 -8.29
C PHE A 298 -15.92 23.96 -7.76
N THR A 299 -15.24 24.82 -8.52
CA THR A 299 -15.30 26.29 -8.45
C THR A 299 -15.43 26.84 -9.86
N PRO A 300 -15.56 28.17 -10.06
CA PRO A 300 -15.49 28.74 -11.42
C PRO A 300 -14.21 28.36 -12.18
N ASP A 301 -13.09 28.11 -11.49
CA ASP A 301 -11.77 27.81 -12.09
C ASP A 301 -11.32 26.35 -11.94
N ILE A 302 -11.97 25.59 -11.09
CA ILE A 302 -11.65 24.17 -10.78
C ILE A 302 -12.86 23.31 -11.11
N GLN A 303 -12.63 22.27 -11.89
CA GLN A 303 -13.54 21.16 -12.09
C GLN A 303 -12.70 19.89 -12.00
N ALA A 304 -12.91 19.11 -10.94
CA ALA A 304 -12.13 17.90 -10.69
C ALA A 304 -13.00 16.79 -10.11
N VAL A 305 -12.78 15.56 -10.55
CA VAL A 305 -13.42 14.34 -10.02
C VAL A 305 -12.38 13.25 -9.90
N GLY A 306 -12.36 12.59 -8.76
CA GLY A 306 -11.40 11.52 -8.50
C GLY A 306 -11.52 10.95 -7.09
N ALA A 307 -10.44 10.37 -6.62
CA ALA A 307 -10.34 9.80 -5.29
C ALA A 307 -9.25 10.49 -4.46
N ALA A 308 -9.57 10.71 -3.20
CA ALA A 308 -8.64 11.23 -2.19
C ALA A 308 -8.35 10.19 -1.12
N LEU A 309 -7.17 10.22 -0.53
CA LEU A 309 -6.95 9.64 0.80
C LEU A 309 -7.65 10.56 1.82
N PRO A 310 -8.45 10.04 2.76
CA PRO A 310 -9.28 10.88 3.65
C PRO A 310 -8.53 11.86 4.54
N VAL A 311 -7.22 11.81 4.57
CA VAL A 311 -6.33 12.68 5.35
C VAL A 311 -5.50 13.63 4.47
N VAL A 312 -5.75 13.66 3.16
CA VAL A 312 -5.00 14.47 2.18
C VAL A 312 -5.99 15.29 1.34
N PRO A 313 -5.90 16.63 1.33
CA PRO A 313 -6.79 17.47 0.53
C PRO A 313 -6.60 17.32 -0.98
N GLY A 314 -7.59 17.74 -1.75
CA GLY A 314 -7.60 17.61 -3.21
C GLY A 314 -8.00 16.21 -3.67
N ILE A 315 -7.49 15.80 -4.82
CA ILE A 315 -7.58 14.42 -5.35
C ILE A 315 -6.17 13.91 -5.65
N GLN A 316 -5.90 12.64 -5.39
CA GLN A 316 -4.60 12.02 -5.67
C GLN A 316 -4.62 11.18 -6.95
N VAL A 317 -5.79 10.70 -7.36
CA VAL A 317 -6.05 9.97 -8.59
C VAL A 317 -7.35 10.48 -9.19
N GLY A 318 -7.34 10.85 -10.45
CA GLY A 318 -8.56 11.36 -11.10
C GLY A 318 -8.28 12.29 -12.27
N ARG A 319 -9.24 13.15 -12.56
CA ARG A 319 -9.09 14.15 -13.63
C ARG A 319 -9.58 15.53 -13.20
N THR A 320 -9.02 16.55 -13.82
CA THR A 320 -9.59 17.91 -13.90
C THR A 320 -10.17 18.15 -15.30
N ALA A 321 -10.64 19.36 -15.58
CA ALA A 321 -11.06 19.76 -16.92
C ALA A 321 -9.92 19.66 -17.96
N PHE A 322 -8.65 19.73 -17.52
CA PHE A 322 -7.49 19.87 -18.40
C PHE A 322 -6.55 18.68 -18.38
N VAL A 323 -6.40 18.03 -17.24
CA VAL A 323 -5.44 16.93 -17.03
C VAL A 323 -6.09 15.76 -16.30
N ALA A 324 -5.55 14.55 -16.50
CA ALA A 324 -5.81 13.42 -15.62
C ALA A 324 -4.48 12.83 -15.14
N PHE A 325 -4.46 12.32 -13.92
CA PHE A 325 -3.26 11.75 -13.30
C PHE A 325 -3.60 10.57 -12.38
N GLY A 326 -2.67 9.63 -12.36
CA GLY A 326 -2.75 8.41 -11.55
C GLY A 326 -1.37 8.00 -11.04
N VAL A 327 -1.34 7.12 -10.05
CA VAL A 327 -0.14 6.82 -9.29
C VAL A 327 0.16 5.33 -9.19
N THR A 328 1.46 5.00 -9.18
CA THR A 328 1.95 3.73 -8.64
C THR A 328 3.06 4.02 -7.62
N ASN A 329 3.32 3.09 -6.69
CA ASN A 329 4.48 3.22 -5.83
C ASN A 329 5.77 3.14 -6.66
N ALA A 330 6.70 4.06 -6.42
CA ALA A 330 7.97 4.15 -7.13
C ALA A 330 9.16 3.53 -6.37
N TYR A 331 8.97 3.18 -5.09
CA TYR A 331 9.99 2.64 -4.19
C TYR A 331 11.28 3.48 -4.11
N GLY A 332 11.15 4.80 -4.22
CA GLY A 332 12.31 5.71 -4.09
C GLY A 332 13.06 5.45 -2.80
N ASP A 333 14.36 5.19 -2.92
CA ASP A 333 15.22 4.83 -1.78
C ASP A 333 15.66 6.06 -1.00
N SER A 334 14.88 6.43 -0.01
CA SER A 334 14.96 7.66 0.76
C SER A 334 15.47 7.49 2.18
N GLN A 335 15.92 6.29 2.53
CA GLN A 335 16.33 5.92 3.87
C GLN A 335 17.55 5.02 3.80
N ASP A 336 18.56 5.26 4.66
CA ASP A 336 19.73 4.41 4.78
C ASP A 336 20.04 4.08 6.22
N LEU A 337 20.57 2.87 6.43
CA LEU A 337 21.16 2.42 7.66
C LEU A 337 22.66 2.64 7.65
N PHE A 338 23.18 3.26 8.72
CA PHE A 338 24.60 3.44 8.93
C PHE A 338 25.10 2.63 10.11
N ILE A 339 26.22 1.94 9.92
CA ILE A 339 26.90 1.17 10.98
C ILE A 339 27.73 2.15 11.82
N GLU A 340 27.24 2.43 13.01
CA GLU A 340 27.88 3.35 13.96
C GLU A 340 28.91 2.62 14.85
N LYS A 341 29.83 3.37 15.43
CA LYS A 341 30.83 2.85 16.36
C LYS A 341 30.74 3.58 17.68
N ILE A 342 30.61 2.83 18.77
CA ILE A 342 30.74 3.38 20.13
C ILE A 342 32.18 3.81 20.36
N ALA A 343 32.37 4.96 20.95
CA ALA A 343 33.72 5.46 21.29
C ALA A 343 34.36 4.57 22.37
N PRO A 344 35.61 4.12 22.22
CA PRO A 344 36.29 3.25 23.20
C PRO A 344 36.24 3.82 24.60
N GLY A 345 35.73 3.06 25.58
CA GLY A 345 35.59 3.43 26.98
C GLY A 345 34.48 4.48 27.26
N GLN A 346 33.68 4.88 26.28
CA GLN A 346 32.65 5.90 26.45
C GLN A 346 31.30 5.39 25.85
N PRO A 347 30.50 4.60 26.57
CA PRO A 347 29.29 3.95 26.04
C PRO A 347 28.18 4.94 25.61
N ASP A 348 28.22 6.18 26.12
CA ASP A 348 27.27 7.24 25.76
C ASP A 348 27.76 8.13 24.60
N HIS A 349 28.88 7.77 23.95
CA HIS A 349 29.46 8.51 22.84
C HIS A 349 29.71 7.60 21.62
N TYR A 350 29.64 8.19 20.43
CA TYR A 350 29.94 7.52 19.16
C TYR A 350 31.06 8.25 18.41
N VAL A 351 31.67 7.54 17.48
CA VAL A 351 32.73 8.07 16.60
C VAL A 351 32.11 8.61 15.32
N ASP A 352 32.31 9.88 14.99
CA ASP A 352 31.87 10.54 13.78
C ASP A 352 33.10 11.11 13.04
N GLY A 353 33.63 10.38 12.07
CA GLY A 353 34.91 10.67 11.44
C GLY A 353 36.02 10.66 12.47
N ASN A 354 36.68 11.81 12.66
CA ASN A 354 37.76 12.00 13.66
C ASN A 354 37.27 12.58 15.00
N GLN A 355 35.94 12.70 15.17
CA GLN A 355 35.35 13.31 16.36
C GLN A 355 34.64 12.25 17.23
N VAL A 356 34.71 12.42 18.54
CA VAL A 356 33.87 11.68 19.49
C VAL A 356 32.73 12.59 19.90
N ARG A 357 31.49 12.15 19.71
CA ARG A 357 30.26 12.90 20.00
C ARG A 357 29.38 12.16 20.99
N PRO A 358 28.69 12.82 21.89
CA PRO A 358 27.67 12.19 22.72
C PRO A 358 26.46 11.85 21.90
N PHE A 359 25.77 10.73 22.21
CA PHE A 359 24.45 10.47 21.69
C PHE A 359 23.46 11.54 22.17
N GLN A 360 22.62 12.01 21.27
CA GLN A 360 21.45 12.77 21.67
C GLN A 360 20.44 11.79 22.30
N ILE A 361 19.95 12.10 23.47
CA ILE A 361 18.89 11.34 24.13
C ILE A 361 17.56 12.07 23.91
N ILE A 362 16.60 11.37 23.31
CA ILE A 362 15.25 11.87 23.08
C ILE A 362 14.32 11.02 23.93
N GLU A 363 13.57 11.66 24.82
CA GLU A 363 12.57 10.98 25.65
C GLU A 363 11.19 11.15 25.03
N GLU A 364 10.56 10.02 24.69
CA GLU A 364 9.22 9.94 24.10
C GLU A 364 8.28 9.30 25.13
N VAL A 365 7.32 10.07 25.63
CA VAL A 365 6.33 9.55 26.58
C VAL A 365 5.17 8.96 25.79
N ILE A 366 4.92 7.66 25.96
CA ILE A 366 3.82 6.92 25.39
C ILE A 366 2.76 6.73 26.48
N ARG A 367 1.58 7.28 26.23
CA ARG A 367 0.43 7.15 27.10
C ARG A 367 -0.39 5.94 26.69
N ILE A 368 -0.68 5.03 27.61
CA ILE A 368 -1.27 3.73 27.35
C ILE A 368 -2.56 3.62 28.14
N LYS A 369 -3.68 3.35 27.47
CA LYS A 369 -4.96 3.10 28.14
C LYS A 369 -4.84 1.86 29.01
N ASP A 370 -5.14 2.02 30.30
CA ASP A 370 -5.07 0.97 31.32
C ASP A 370 -6.18 1.21 32.33
N LYS A 371 -7.19 0.35 32.32
CA LYS A 371 -8.37 0.47 33.20
C LYS A 371 -8.04 0.34 34.71
N ASP A 372 -6.93 -0.32 35.00
CA ASP A 372 -6.49 -0.58 36.38
C ASP A 372 -5.55 0.50 36.92
N ALA A 373 -5.08 1.42 36.08
CA ALA A 373 -4.24 2.54 36.43
C ALA A 373 -5.04 3.76 36.92
N PRO A 374 -4.48 4.59 37.80
CA PRO A 374 -5.09 5.87 38.21
C PRO A 374 -5.40 6.76 37.02
N GLY A 375 -6.65 7.23 36.88
CA GLY A 375 -7.07 8.05 35.74
C GLY A 375 -7.25 7.27 34.42
N GLY A 376 -7.17 5.93 34.45
CA GLY A 376 -7.41 5.08 33.29
C GLY A 376 -6.25 4.99 32.30
N PHE A 377 -5.06 5.48 32.68
CA PHE A 377 -3.85 5.48 31.85
C PHE A 377 -2.59 5.24 32.67
N ARG A 378 -1.61 4.59 32.06
CA ARG A 378 -0.22 4.56 32.49
C ARG A 378 0.67 5.20 31.43
N GLU A 379 1.88 5.53 31.80
CA GLU A 379 2.87 6.11 30.89
C GLU A 379 4.11 5.23 30.81
N GLU A 380 4.72 5.19 29.64
CA GLU A 380 5.99 4.56 29.38
C GLU A 380 6.90 5.57 28.69
N THR A 381 8.15 5.70 29.18
CA THR A 381 9.15 6.56 28.56
C THR A 381 10.07 5.72 27.67
N LEU A 382 9.97 5.92 26.37
CA LEU A 382 10.91 5.37 25.39
C LEU A 382 12.11 6.33 25.27
N ARG A 383 13.31 5.86 25.59
CA ARG A 383 14.55 6.61 25.44
C ARG A 383 15.21 6.26 24.11
N VAL A 384 15.17 7.19 23.16
CA VAL A 384 15.77 7.05 21.83
C VAL A 384 17.15 7.68 21.86
N ARG A 385 18.19 6.89 21.60
CA ARG A 385 19.54 7.41 21.29
C ARG A 385 19.58 7.83 19.83
N ALA A 386 20.20 8.95 19.52
CA ALA A 386 20.37 9.41 18.13
C ALA A 386 21.80 9.92 17.90
N THR A 387 22.28 9.72 16.68
CA THR A 387 23.48 10.33 16.14
C THR A 387 23.11 11.52 15.26
N VAL A 388 24.08 12.17 14.65
CA VAL A 388 23.85 13.22 13.62
C VAL A 388 23.09 12.69 12.40
N ARG A 389 23.08 11.38 12.17
CA ARG A 389 22.37 10.73 11.06
C ARG A 389 20.91 10.43 11.39
N GLY A 390 20.60 10.21 12.67
CA GLY A 390 19.24 9.92 13.13
C GLY A 390 19.19 8.93 14.30
N PRO A 391 18.02 8.35 14.57
CA PRO A 391 17.85 7.45 15.71
C PRO A 391 18.63 6.15 15.52
N ILE A 392 19.15 5.63 16.64
CA ILE A 392 19.66 4.26 16.73
C ILE A 392 18.46 3.32 16.74
N ILE A 393 18.40 2.42 15.75
CA ILE A 393 17.31 1.47 15.59
C ILE A 393 17.67 0.04 16.02
N THR A 394 18.93 -0.25 16.35
CA THR A 394 19.30 -1.56 16.91
C THR A 394 18.54 -1.82 18.20
N GLY A 395 17.88 -2.96 18.27
CA GLY A 395 17.08 -3.39 19.41
C GLY A 395 15.71 -3.96 19.00
N PRO A 396 14.94 -4.49 19.96
CA PRO A 396 13.71 -5.22 19.71
C PRO A 396 12.62 -4.40 19.03
N THR A 397 12.56 -3.08 19.25
CA THR A 397 11.57 -2.19 18.63
C THR A 397 11.66 -2.16 17.11
N SER A 398 12.84 -2.38 16.53
CA SER A 398 13.04 -2.45 15.07
C SER A 398 12.98 -3.88 14.51
N GLY A 399 13.00 -4.89 15.40
CA GLY A 399 13.14 -6.28 15.02
C GLY A 399 14.56 -6.69 14.62
N TYR A 400 15.59 -5.93 15.07
CA TYR A 400 17.00 -6.27 14.87
C TYR A 400 17.75 -6.22 16.20
N ASP A 401 18.05 -7.38 16.75
CA ASP A 401 18.78 -7.58 18.01
C ASP A 401 20.24 -8.03 17.80
N GLY A 402 20.79 -7.83 16.58
CA GLY A 402 22.20 -8.09 16.29
C GLY A 402 23.13 -7.10 16.97
N ASP A 403 24.42 -7.43 17.03
CA ASP A 403 25.47 -6.64 17.67
C ASP A 403 25.85 -5.35 16.90
N THR A 404 25.39 -5.22 15.65
CA THR A 404 25.69 -4.06 14.81
C THR A 404 24.87 -2.85 15.24
N LEU A 405 25.53 -1.78 15.64
CA LEU A 405 24.87 -0.53 16.02
C LEU A 405 24.43 0.23 14.75
N LEU A 406 23.14 0.31 14.50
CA LEU A 406 22.56 0.92 13.30
C LEU A 406 21.83 2.22 13.61
N SER A 407 22.19 3.30 12.92
CA SER A 407 21.42 4.55 12.88
C SER A 407 20.62 4.64 11.59
N LEU A 408 19.43 5.26 11.65
CA LEU A 408 18.55 5.43 10.49
C LEU A 408 18.55 6.90 10.04
N ARG A 409 19.05 7.15 8.83
CA ARG A 409 18.98 8.45 8.17
C ARG A 409 17.78 8.46 7.19
N MET A 410 16.95 9.49 7.27
CA MET A 410 15.77 9.63 6.43
C MET A 410 15.76 10.95 5.68
N ALA A 411 15.51 10.95 4.38
CA ALA A 411 15.39 12.16 3.57
C ALA A 411 14.31 13.12 4.08
N SER A 412 13.24 12.58 4.67
CA SER A 412 12.17 13.36 5.31
C SER A 412 12.66 14.19 6.53
N ALA A 413 13.83 13.87 7.06
CA ALA A 413 14.49 14.68 8.08
C ALA A 413 15.26 15.89 7.50
N GLU A 414 15.50 15.96 6.21
CA GLU A 414 16.38 16.92 5.53
C GLU A 414 15.66 17.67 4.38
N LEU A 415 14.37 17.97 4.56
CA LEU A 415 13.58 18.66 3.55
C LEU A 415 13.99 20.13 3.42
N PRO A 416 14.03 20.67 2.19
CA PRO A 416 14.41 22.05 1.94
C PRO A 416 13.29 23.04 2.30
N GLY A 417 12.06 22.55 2.37
CA GLY A 417 10.85 23.38 2.47
C GLY A 417 10.28 23.76 1.09
N GLY A 418 9.14 24.45 1.10
CA GLY A 418 8.45 24.86 -0.12
C GLY A 418 7.07 24.24 -0.26
N GLY A 419 6.66 23.91 -1.49
CA GLY A 419 5.38 23.27 -1.81
C GLY A 419 5.36 21.80 -1.46
N ILE A 420 4.18 21.21 -1.50
CA ILE A 420 3.97 19.75 -1.34
C ILE A 420 3.58 19.09 -2.67
N GLY A 421 3.42 19.87 -3.74
CA GLY A 421 3.09 19.44 -5.09
C GLY A 421 1.62 19.09 -5.32
N ILE A 422 0.98 18.37 -4.40
CA ILE A 422 -0.45 18.03 -4.51
C ILE A 422 -1.38 19.25 -4.50
N ASP A 423 -0.98 20.34 -3.87
CA ASP A 423 -1.67 21.63 -3.87
C ASP A 423 -1.79 22.26 -5.26
N GLN A 424 -0.91 21.87 -6.21
CA GLN A 424 -0.86 22.40 -7.57
C GLN A 424 -1.66 21.56 -8.59
N LEU A 425 -2.02 20.32 -8.25
CA LEU A 425 -2.66 19.39 -9.21
C LEU A 425 -4.05 19.87 -9.66
N LEU A 426 -4.84 20.46 -8.77
CA LEU A 426 -6.20 20.93 -9.09
C LEU A 426 -6.23 22.06 -10.13
N THR A 427 -5.15 22.84 -10.22
CA THR A 427 -5.01 23.98 -11.12
C THR A 427 -4.13 23.70 -12.34
N ALA A 428 -3.55 22.51 -12.45
CA ALA A 428 -2.76 22.09 -13.60
C ALA A 428 -3.58 22.08 -14.89
N ARG A 429 -3.01 22.60 -15.99
CA ARG A 429 -3.68 22.72 -17.29
C ARG A 429 -3.01 21.92 -18.41
N SER A 430 -1.81 21.42 -18.17
CA SER A 430 -1.01 20.66 -19.14
C SER A 430 -0.20 19.57 -18.45
N ILE A 431 0.33 18.62 -19.23
CA ILE A 431 1.28 17.63 -18.71
C ILE A 431 2.54 18.29 -18.12
N ALA A 432 2.94 19.46 -18.62
CA ALA A 432 4.07 20.21 -18.06
C ALA A 432 3.77 20.76 -16.66
N ASP A 433 2.54 21.20 -16.40
CA ASP A 433 2.13 21.65 -15.07
C ASP A 433 2.10 20.47 -14.07
N VAL A 434 1.59 19.32 -14.50
CA VAL A 434 1.61 18.09 -13.65
C VAL A 434 3.04 17.64 -13.37
N ASP A 435 3.92 17.67 -14.38
CA ASP A 435 5.35 17.37 -14.21
C ASP A 435 6.02 18.31 -13.20
N LYS A 436 5.72 19.61 -13.28
CA LYS A 436 6.21 20.61 -12.33
C LYS A 436 5.69 20.36 -10.91
N ALA A 437 4.40 20.04 -10.76
CA ALA A 437 3.80 19.67 -9.47
C ALA A 437 4.48 18.41 -8.91
N ALA A 438 4.70 17.39 -9.73
CA ALA A 438 5.40 16.16 -9.35
C ALA A 438 6.84 16.43 -8.87
N GLN A 439 7.56 17.36 -9.51
CA GLN A 439 8.91 17.76 -9.09
C GLN A 439 8.96 18.47 -7.73
N ALA A 440 7.84 19.01 -7.24
CA ALA A 440 7.73 19.62 -5.92
C ALA A 440 7.34 18.60 -4.79
N MET A 441 7.17 17.32 -5.12
CA MET A 441 6.74 16.28 -4.18
C MET A 441 7.93 15.62 -3.50
N ASP A 442 8.55 16.28 -2.53
CA ASP A 442 9.74 15.78 -1.83
C ASP A 442 9.47 14.59 -0.90
N VAL A 443 8.27 14.47 -0.31
CA VAL A 443 7.92 13.40 0.64
C VAL A 443 7.01 12.33 0.05
N ILE A 444 6.67 12.42 -1.22
CA ILE A 444 5.73 11.53 -1.94
C ILE A 444 6.53 10.71 -2.94
N TYR A 445 6.55 9.37 -2.80
CA TYR A 445 7.37 8.45 -3.60
C TYR A 445 6.52 7.66 -4.58
N PHE A 446 5.93 8.36 -5.56
CA PHE A 446 5.09 7.75 -6.59
C PHE A 446 5.68 7.89 -7.99
N ASN A 447 5.26 7.00 -8.87
CA ASN A 447 5.28 7.20 -10.31
C ASN A 447 3.96 7.84 -10.70
N TYR A 448 3.97 9.11 -11.04
CA TYR A 448 2.83 9.79 -11.65
C TYR A 448 2.80 9.48 -13.14
N VAL A 449 1.69 8.94 -13.63
CA VAL A 449 1.36 8.90 -15.06
C VAL A 449 0.23 9.89 -15.28
N PHE A 450 0.34 10.69 -16.30
CA PHE A 450 -0.57 11.80 -16.54
C PHE A 450 -0.82 12.05 -18.03
N VAL A 451 -1.98 12.64 -18.30
CA VAL A 451 -2.43 13.04 -19.64
C VAL A 451 -3.02 14.43 -19.60
N ASP A 452 -3.12 15.11 -20.74
CA ASP A 452 -3.86 16.36 -20.85
C ASP A 452 -4.89 16.35 -22.00
N LYS A 453 -5.79 17.34 -21.96
CA LYS A 453 -6.85 17.54 -22.97
C LYS A 453 -6.28 17.78 -24.38
N ALA A 454 -5.05 18.30 -24.49
CA ALA A 454 -4.37 18.49 -25.77
C ALA A 454 -3.86 17.16 -26.36
N GLY A 455 -3.83 16.09 -25.55
CA GLY A 455 -3.41 14.74 -25.93
C GLY A 455 -1.97 14.42 -25.58
N GLY A 456 -1.32 15.27 -24.79
CA GLY A 456 -0.04 14.98 -24.17
C GLY A 456 -0.16 13.83 -23.18
N ILE A 457 0.90 13.00 -23.07
CA ILE A 457 1.03 11.92 -22.10
C ILE A 457 2.42 11.97 -21.47
N GLY A 458 2.54 11.62 -20.20
CA GLY A 458 3.82 11.65 -19.50
C GLY A 458 3.87 10.81 -18.24
N HIS A 459 5.10 10.67 -17.73
CA HIS A 459 5.43 10.00 -16.48
C HIS A 459 6.51 10.76 -15.73
N ARG A 460 6.42 10.79 -14.39
CA ARG A 460 7.47 11.29 -13.49
C ARG A 460 7.48 10.49 -12.20
N SER A 461 8.66 9.98 -11.80
CA SER A 461 8.90 9.48 -10.45
C SER A 461 9.18 10.66 -9.51
N THR A 462 8.63 10.61 -8.29
CA THR A 462 8.71 11.69 -7.30
C THR A 462 9.48 11.28 -6.06
N GLY A 463 9.69 12.22 -5.14
CA GLY A 463 10.33 12.03 -3.86
C GLY A 463 11.76 12.55 -3.80
N ARG A 464 12.26 12.69 -2.57
CA ARG A 464 13.62 13.16 -2.30
C ARG A 464 14.54 11.97 -2.07
N VAL A 465 15.32 11.59 -3.08
CA VAL A 465 16.22 10.43 -3.05
C VAL A 465 17.67 10.89 -2.94
N PRO A 466 18.45 10.39 -1.96
CA PRO A 466 19.84 10.78 -1.80
C PRO A 466 20.75 10.25 -2.91
N VAL A 467 21.77 11.01 -3.21
CA VAL A 467 22.87 10.59 -4.10
C VAL A 467 23.92 9.87 -3.28
N ARG A 468 24.18 8.60 -3.63
CA ARG A 468 25.19 7.73 -3.03
C ARG A 468 26.31 7.46 -4.03
N ALA A 469 27.58 7.58 -3.60
CA ALA A 469 28.72 7.39 -4.50
C ALA A 469 28.83 5.95 -5.01
N SER A 470 28.55 4.96 -4.17
CA SER A 470 28.56 3.54 -4.54
C SER A 470 27.38 3.12 -5.41
N ARG A 471 26.34 3.96 -5.55
CA ARG A 471 25.04 3.61 -6.15
C ARG A 471 24.38 2.39 -5.48
N GLN A 472 24.53 2.25 -4.18
CA GLN A 472 24.02 1.12 -3.40
C GLN A 472 23.29 1.61 -2.15
N GLY A 473 21.96 1.49 -2.13
CA GLY A 473 21.11 1.70 -0.96
C GLY A 473 20.51 0.40 -0.39
N SER A 474 21.07 -0.77 -0.71
CA SER A 474 20.43 -2.06 -0.41
C SER A 474 20.91 -2.72 0.89
N HIS A 475 21.91 -2.17 1.55
CA HIS A 475 22.47 -2.70 2.81
C HIS A 475 23.11 -1.58 3.64
N PRO A 476 23.23 -1.75 4.96
CA PRO A 476 23.85 -0.77 5.85
C PRO A 476 25.29 -0.43 5.49
N LYS A 477 25.68 0.82 5.65
CA LYS A 477 27.02 1.35 5.32
C LYS A 477 27.81 1.73 6.56
N PRO A 478 29.13 1.44 6.59
CA PRO A 478 29.99 1.96 7.66
C PRO A 478 30.02 3.48 7.64
N VAL A 479 29.95 4.09 8.81
CA VAL A 479 30.14 5.54 8.98
C VAL A 479 31.53 5.95 8.48
N GLY A 480 31.61 7.06 7.73
CA GLY A 480 32.85 7.56 7.16
C GLY A 480 33.30 6.84 5.88
N SER A 481 32.46 5.96 5.32
CA SER A 481 32.65 5.44 3.99
C SER A 481 32.36 6.50 2.92
N SER A 482 32.81 6.28 1.68
CA SER A 482 32.48 7.12 0.54
C SER A 482 30.98 7.12 0.18
N ASP A 483 30.18 6.30 0.88
CA ASP A 483 28.75 6.10 0.64
C ASP A 483 27.84 7.01 1.46
N ASP A 484 28.41 7.95 2.23
CA ASP A 484 27.60 9.00 2.87
C ASP A 484 26.91 9.86 1.78
N TRP A 485 25.75 10.41 2.13
CA TRP A 485 24.94 11.16 1.17
C TRP A 485 25.68 12.40 0.63
N GLN A 486 25.75 12.48 -0.70
CA GLN A 486 26.39 13.58 -1.43
C GLN A 486 25.37 14.63 -1.91
N GLY A 487 24.24 14.74 -1.25
CA GLY A 487 23.10 15.54 -1.64
C GLY A 487 21.93 14.67 -2.10
N PHE A 488 21.08 15.23 -2.96
CA PHE A 488 19.86 14.57 -3.44
C PHE A 488 19.77 14.66 -4.96
N ILE A 489 19.11 13.69 -5.58
CA ILE A 489 18.83 13.72 -7.02
C ILE A 489 18.01 14.98 -7.32
N PRO A 490 18.43 15.84 -8.26
CA PRO A 490 17.64 16.99 -8.65
C PRO A 490 16.25 16.57 -9.15
N PRO A 491 15.15 17.22 -8.71
CA PRO A 491 13.79 16.80 -9.10
C PRO A 491 13.57 16.66 -10.60
N ALA A 492 14.16 17.55 -11.40
CA ALA A 492 14.07 17.48 -12.87
C ALA A 492 14.82 16.27 -13.49
N GLN A 493 15.74 15.65 -12.71
CA GLN A 493 16.53 14.48 -13.15
C GLN A 493 15.97 13.16 -12.58
N MET A 494 14.88 13.21 -11.85
CA MET A 494 14.16 12.00 -11.43
C MET A 494 13.67 11.23 -12.66
N PRO A 495 13.55 9.89 -12.61
CA PRO A 495 13.08 9.11 -13.75
C PRO A 495 11.77 9.67 -14.32
N GLY A 496 11.73 9.90 -15.62
CA GLY A 496 10.55 10.50 -16.26
C GLY A 496 10.57 10.35 -17.78
N THR A 497 9.39 10.46 -18.38
CA THR A 497 9.17 10.38 -19.83
C THR A 497 8.06 11.34 -20.21
N MET A 498 8.29 12.15 -21.24
CA MET A 498 7.33 13.10 -21.78
C MET A 498 7.09 12.83 -23.27
N ALA A 499 5.81 12.75 -23.67
CA ALA A 499 5.37 12.57 -25.03
C ALA A 499 6.15 11.48 -25.82
N PRO A 500 6.20 10.21 -25.36
CA PRO A 500 6.97 9.16 -25.99
C PRO A 500 6.43 8.82 -27.37
N ALA A 501 7.35 8.55 -28.33
CA ALA A 501 6.98 8.25 -29.71
C ALA A 501 6.08 7.00 -29.86
N ARG A 502 6.12 6.08 -28.88
CA ARG A 502 5.25 4.89 -28.86
C ARG A 502 3.79 5.18 -28.51
N ASP A 503 3.47 6.45 -28.20
CA ASP A 503 2.14 6.96 -27.85
C ASP A 503 1.42 6.16 -26.73
N TRP A 504 2.21 5.65 -25.79
CA TRP A 504 1.77 5.13 -24.49
C TRP A 504 2.91 5.21 -23.48
N VAL A 505 2.54 5.29 -22.22
CA VAL A 505 3.46 5.20 -21.06
C VAL A 505 2.75 4.48 -19.94
N GLY A 506 3.49 3.73 -19.12
CA GLY A 506 2.88 3.03 -17.99
C GLY A 506 3.91 2.53 -17.00
N THR A 507 3.46 2.26 -15.80
CA THR A 507 4.25 1.64 -14.74
C THR A 507 3.43 0.58 -13.99
N ALA A 508 4.12 -0.47 -13.58
CA ALA A 508 3.59 -1.52 -12.70
C ALA A 508 4.55 -1.72 -11.51
N ASN A 509 5.08 -0.62 -10.97
CA ASN A 509 6.11 -0.58 -9.93
C ASN A 509 7.48 -1.15 -10.36
N ASN A 510 7.68 -1.33 -11.65
CA ASN A 510 8.93 -1.80 -12.25
C ASN A 510 10.00 -0.71 -12.25
N ASP A 511 11.22 -1.07 -12.56
CA ASP A 511 12.31 -0.13 -12.81
C ASP A 511 11.95 0.80 -13.98
N THR A 512 11.85 2.11 -13.70
CA THR A 512 11.51 3.16 -14.65
C THR A 512 12.71 4.00 -15.08
N ARG A 513 13.91 3.66 -14.59
CA ARG A 513 15.14 4.41 -14.92
C ARG A 513 15.47 4.26 -16.39
N PRO A 514 15.78 5.34 -17.13
CA PRO A 514 16.22 5.24 -18.53
C PRO A 514 17.63 4.63 -18.64
N ASP A 515 17.99 4.20 -19.85
CA ASP A 515 19.36 3.73 -20.12
C ASP A 515 20.38 4.82 -19.81
N GLY A 516 21.48 4.42 -19.16
CA GLY A 516 22.53 5.36 -18.76
C GLY A 516 22.15 6.29 -17.61
N TYR A 517 21.07 6.04 -16.90
CA TYR A 517 20.67 6.86 -15.76
C TYR A 517 21.78 6.97 -14.71
N ALA A 518 22.13 8.22 -14.37
CA ALA A 518 23.33 8.49 -13.58
C ALA A 518 23.23 8.13 -12.10
N PHE A 519 22.01 8.02 -11.57
CA PHE A 519 21.77 7.85 -10.14
C PHE A 519 21.18 6.48 -9.80
N ASP A 520 21.24 6.11 -8.53
CA ASP A 520 20.47 5.01 -7.97
C ASP A 520 19.20 5.55 -7.33
N TYR A 521 18.05 5.28 -7.98
CA TYR A 521 16.75 5.78 -7.52
C TYR A 521 16.12 4.85 -6.48
N SER A 522 16.29 3.55 -6.63
CA SER A 522 15.73 2.53 -5.74
C SER A 522 16.61 1.29 -5.71
N SER A 523 16.67 0.64 -4.57
CA SER A 523 17.40 -0.61 -4.36
C SER A 523 16.60 -1.85 -4.76
N TYR A 524 15.28 -1.74 -4.89
CA TYR A 524 14.41 -2.82 -5.39
C TYR A 524 13.17 -2.27 -6.09
N PHE A 525 12.61 -3.06 -7.00
CA PHE A 525 11.38 -2.77 -7.73
C PHE A 525 10.51 -4.02 -7.78
N ALA A 526 9.24 -3.86 -8.16
CA ALA A 526 8.41 -5.00 -8.50
C ALA A 526 8.96 -5.75 -9.71
N SER A 527 8.68 -7.04 -9.78
CA SER A 527 9.01 -7.89 -10.93
C SER A 527 8.41 -7.34 -12.23
N SER A 528 9.10 -7.58 -13.35
CA SER A 528 8.75 -6.99 -14.65
C SER A 528 7.54 -7.62 -15.36
N TYR A 529 6.94 -8.67 -14.81
CA TYR A 529 5.88 -9.44 -15.50
C TYR A 529 4.67 -8.59 -15.86
N ARG A 530 4.18 -7.75 -14.95
CA ARG A 530 3.01 -6.89 -15.16
C ARG A 530 3.26 -5.82 -16.21
N ILE A 531 4.39 -5.12 -16.15
CA ILE A 531 4.70 -4.09 -17.15
C ILE A 531 4.95 -4.69 -18.54
N ARG A 532 5.51 -5.92 -18.64
CA ARG A 532 5.63 -6.64 -19.90
C ARG A 532 4.26 -6.93 -20.50
N ARG A 533 3.29 -7.32 -19.67
CA ARG A 533 1.91 -7.58 -20.14
C ARG A 533 1.23 -6.31 -20.62
N ILE A 534 1.41 -5.19 -19.91
CA ILE A 534 0.95 -3.87 -20.36
C ILE A 534 1.55 -3.55 -21.74
N ALA A 535 2.85 -3.71 -21.91
CA ALA A 535 3.55 -3.44 -23.16
C ALA A 535 3.03 -4.32 -24.30
N GLU A 536 2.92 -5.64 -24.10
CA GLU A 536 2.41 -6.58 -25.11
C GLU A 536 1.05 -6.16 -25.67
N VAL A 537 0.15 -5.70 -24.81
CA VAL A 537 -1.21 -5.33 -25.21
C VAL A 537 -1.24 -3.92 -25.81
N LEU A 538 -0.58 -2.95 -25.20
CA LEU A 538 -0.63 -1.56 -25.64
C LEU A 538 0.15 -1.33 -26.93
N GLU A 539 1.23 -2.05 -27.19
CA GLU A 539 1.98 -1.93 -28.46
C GLU A 539 1.16 -2.35 -29.68
N GLN A 540 0.29 -3.34 -29.49
CA GLN A 540 -0.61 -3.82 -30.56
C GLN A 540 -1.95 -3.06 -30.57
N GLY A 541 -2.34 -2.43 -29.44
CA GLY A 541 -3.65 -1.80 -29.25
C GLY A 541 -3.85 -0.57 -30.15
N LYS A 542 -4.97 -0.54 -30.87
CA LYS A 542 -5.47 0.59 -31.66
C LYS A 542 -6.96 0.74 -31.47
N GLY A 543 -7.46 1.99 -31.41
CA GLY A 543 -8.89 2.24 -31.23
C GLY A 543 -9.44 1.65 -29.93
N MET A 544 -8.64 1.66 -28.87
CA MET A 544 -9.00 1.08 -27.57
C MET A 544 -10.05 1.93 -26.86
N ARG A 545 -11.08 1.29 -26.35
CA ARG A 545 -12.18 1.91 -25.59
C ARG A 545 -12.00 1.66 -24.11
N THR A 546 -12.76 2.33 -23.25
CA THR A 546 -12.80 2.11 -21.79
C THR A 546 -12.91 0.64 -21.42
N LYS A 547 -13.79 -0.11 -22.07
CA LYS A 547 -13.95 -1.54 -21.82
C LYS A 547 -12.70 -2.38 -22.10
N ASP A 548 -11.89 -1.97 -23.09
CA ASP A 548 -10.66 -2.66 -23.45
C ASP A 548 -9.56 -2.36 -22.39
N GLN A 549 -9.58 -1.15 -21.81
CA GLN A 549 -8.74 -0.78 -20.68
C GLN A 549 -9.12 -1.57 -19.42
N LEU A 550 -10.42 -1.70 -19.14
CA LEU A 550 -10.89 -2.50 -18.00
C LEU A 550 -10.54 -3.98 -18.19
N ALA A 551 -10.69 -4.52 -19.40
CA ALA A 551 -10.28 -5.88 -19.69
C ALA A 551 -8.78 -6.13 -19.44
N LEU A 552 -7.94 -5.13 -19.72
CA LEU A 552 -6.50 -5.20 -19.40
C LEU A 552 -6.25 -5.13 -17.89
N MET A 553 -6.96 -4.30 -17.12
CA MET A 553 -6.88 -4.31 -15.64
C MET A 553 -7.31 -5.66 -15.05
N MET A 554 -8.26 -6.34 -15.70
CA MET A 554 -8.79 -7.65 -15.27
C MET A 554 -8.04 -8.84 -15.89
N ASP A 555 -6.88 -8.61 -16.52
CA ASP A 555 -6.11 -9.67 -17.18
C ASP A 555 -5.34 -10.53 -16.17
N ALA A 556 -5.69 -11.81 -16.13
CA ALA A 556 -5.08 -12.82 -15.26
C ALA A 556 -3.94 -13.61 -15.96
N GLN A 557 -3.40 -13.14 -17.10
CA GLN A 557 -2.26 -13.79 -17.77
C GLN A 557 -0.99 -13.64 -16.93
N ASN A 558 -0.40 -14.75 -16.55
CA ASN A 558 0.80 -14.84 -15.74
C ASN A 558 2.04 -15.01 -16.63
N LEU A 559 2.84 -13.95 -16.78
CA LEU A 559 4.08 -14.01 -17.57
C LEU A 559 5.30 -14.57 -16.80
N GLN A 560 5.16 -14.87 -15.52
CA GLN A 560 6.17 -15.60 -14.77
C GLN A 560 6.12 -17.12 -15.06
N ALA A 561 4.92 -17.68 -15.15
CA ALA A 561 4.73 -19.12 -15.33
C ALA A 561 5.55 -19.71 -16.49
N PRO A 562 5.62 -19.09 -17.69
CA PRO A 562 6.45 -19.62 -18.78
C PRO A 562 7.95 -19.76 -18.47
N ARG A 563 8.46 -19.11 -17.44
CA ARG A 563 9.88 -19.17 -17.07
C ARG A 563 10.24 -20.44 -16.30
N LEU A 564 9.36 -20.95 -15.47
CA LEU A 564 9.55 -22.07 -14.56
C LEU A 564 8.73 -23.31 -14.92
N LYS A 565 7.53 -23.11 -15.45
CA LYS A 565 6.63 -24.22 -15.82
C LYS A 565 7.31 -25.32 -16.64
N PRO A 566 8.12 -25.05 -17.69
CA PRO A 566 8.77 -26.10 -18.47
C PRO A 566 9.70 -26.98 -17.61
N ALA A 567 10.49 -26.40 -16.71
CA ALA A 567 11.38 -27.15 -15.83
C ALA A 567 10.60 -27.97 -14.79
N MET A 568 9.52 -27.41 -14.24
CA MET A 568 8.64 -28.12 -13.32
C MET A 568 7.96 -29.31 -14.02
N VAL A 569 7.40 -29.11 -15.20
CA VAL A 569 6.73 -30.18 -15.96
C VAL A 569 7.71 -31.30 -16.28
N ALA A 570 8.91 -30.98 -16.76
CA ALA A 570 9.95 -31.98 -17.08
C ALA A 570 10.36 -32.82 -15.84
N ALA A 571 10.55 -32.19 -14.69
CA ALA A 571 10.88 -32.87 -13.44
C ALA A 571 9.75 -33.80 -12.95
N LEU A 572 8.47 -33.35 -13.11
CA LEU A 572 7.28 -34.10 -12.70
C LEU A 572 6.93 -35.25 -13.65
N GLN A 573 7.19 -35.11 -14.95
CA GLN A 573 7.00 -36.20 -15.93
C GLN A 573 7.91 -37.39 -15.63
N ALA A 574 9.08 -37.17 -15.02
CA ALA A 574 10.00 -38.22 -14.59
C ALA A 574 9.56 -38.92 -13.29
N ASP A 575 8.49 -38.47 -12.64
CA ASP A 575 7.95 -39.00 -11.39
C ASP A 575 6.51 -39.48 -11.56
N ALA A 576 6.34 -40.80 -11.56
CA ALA A 576 5.03 -41.45 -11.75
C ALA A 576 3.97 -40.98 -10.70
N ALA A 577 4.40 -40.65 -9.48
CA ALA A 577 3.51 -40.18 -8.41
C ALA A 577 2.94 -38.81 -8.71
N ASN A 578 3.59 -38.01 -9.54
CA ASN A 578 3.21 -36.64 -9.87
C ASN A 578 2.89 -36.42 -11.38
N ALA A 579 2.68 -37.51 -12.13
CA ALA A 579 2.37 -37.43 -13.57
C ALA A 579 1.08 -36.67 -13.92
N ASP A 580 0.09 -36.66 -13.02
CA ASP A 580 -1.13 -35.85 -13.16
C ASP A 580 -0.86 -34.35 -13.00
N PHE A 581 -0.01 -33.95 -12.06
CA PHE A 581 0.46 -32.54 -11.92
C PHE A 581 1.16 -32.08 -13.21
N ALA A 582 2.07 -32.92 -13.74
CA ALA A 582 2.76 -32.61 -15.00
C ALA A 582 1.75 -32.35 -16.12
N ARG A 583 0.76 -33.25 -16.31
CA ARG A 583 -0.26 -33.12 -17.35
C ARG A 583 -1.14 -31.90 -17.17
N ILE A 584 -1.57 -31.58 -15.92
CA ILE A 584 -2.40 -30.41 -15.63
C ILE A 584 -1.62 -29.13 -15.93
N LEU A 585 -0.36 -29.03 -15.48
CA LEU A 585 0.50 -27.87 -15.74
C LEU A 585 0.87 -27.75 -17.23
N GLU A 586 1.13 -28.83 -17.94
CA GLU A 586 1.44 -28.79 -19.37
C GLU A 586 0.29 -28.21 -20.19
N ALA A 587 -0.96 -28.63 -19.90
CA ALA A 587 -2.16 -28.14 -20.55
C ALA A 587 -2.54 -26.69 -20.22
N TRP A 588 -1.96 -26.12 -19.16
CA TRP A 588 -2.30 -24.78 -18.70
C TRP A 588 -1.70 -23.69 -19.61
N ASP A 589 -2.54 -22.73 -20.01
CA ASP A 589 -2.18 -21.59 -20.85
C ASP A 589 -1.49 -20.42 -20.10
N GLY A 590 -1.30 -20.57 -18.79
CA GLY A 590 -0.69 -19.53 -17.93
C GLY A 590 -1.70 -18.47 -17.44
N ARG A 591 -3.00 -18.71 -17.51
CA ARG A 591 -4.00 -17.84 -16.90
C ARG A 591 -4.30 -18.27 -15.48
N ASP A 592 -4.15 -17.36 -14.53
CA ASP A 592 -4.47 -17.58 -13.12
C ASP A 592 -5.99 -17.40 -12.88
N ASP A 593 -6.82 -18.19 -13.57
CA ASP A 593 -8.27 -18.16 -13.38
C ASP A 593 -8.70 -18.99 -12.18
N LYS A 594 -9.61 -18.43 -11.37
CA LYS A 594 -10.10 -19.04 -10.13
C LYS A 594 -10.74 -20.41 -10.30
N ASP A 595 -11.25 -20.71 -11.49
CA ASP A 595 -11.98 -21.96 -11.81
C ASP A 595 -11.04 -23.07 -12.35
N LEU A 596 -9.73 -22.83 -12.45
CA LEU A 596 -8.73 -23.76 -12.95
C LEU A 596 -7.93 -24.42 -11.82
N ALA A 597 -7.54 -25.70 -12.02
CA ALA A 597 -6.68 -26.43 -11.10
C ALA A 597 -5.20 -26.05 -11.22
N ALA A 598 -4.75 -25.77 -12.44
CA ALA A 598 -3.34 -25.52 -12.73
C ALA A 598 -2.71 -24.37 -11.93
N PRO A 599 -3.36 -23.20 -11.76
CA PRO A 599 -2.81 -22.12 -10.94
C PRO A 599 -2.59 -22.54 -9.49
N LEU A 600 -3.52 -23.28 -8.86
CA LEU A 600 -3.34 -23.74 -7.48
C LEU A 600 -2.10 -24.63 -7.35
N ILE A 601 -1.97 -25.61 -8.24
CA ILE A 601 -0.80 -26.51 -8.27
C ILE A 601 0.49 -25.72 -8.52
N TYR A 602 0.48 -24.79 -9.48
CA TYR A 602 1.65 -23.99 -9.84
C TYR A 602 2.13 -23.12 -8.67
N HIS A 603 1.22 -22.32 -8.09
CA HIS A 603 1.60 -21.39 -7.03
C HIS A 603 1.99 -22.11 -5.74
N ALA A 604 1.30 -23.19 -5.36
CA ALA A 604 1.69 -24.00 -4.22
C ALA A 604 3.06 -24.63 -4.41
N LEU A 605 3.32 -25.19 -5.61
CA LEU A 605 4.61 -25.77 -5.94
C LEU A 605 5.72 -24.71 -6.01
N TYR A 606 5.43 -23.52 -6.56
CA TYR A 606 6.38 -22.42 -6.64
C TYR A 606 6.81 -21.93 -5.26
N GLU A 607 5.87 -21.61 -4.37
CA GLU A 607 6.20 -21.17 -3.02
C GLU A 607 6.98 -22.24 -2.23
N ARG A 608 6.57 -23.50 -2.32
CA ARG A 608 7.25 -24.59 -1.66
C ARG A 608 8.67 -24.77 -2.22
N LEU A 609 8.84 -24.75 -3.52
CA LEU A 609 10.16 -24.88 -4.18
C LEU A 609 11.11 -23.76 -3.74
N VAL A 610 10.65 -22.51 -3.75
CA VAL A 610 11.44 -21.36 -3.29
C VAL A 610 11.84 -21.53 -1.83
N TYR A 611 10.90 -21.91 -0.97
CA TYR A 611 11.19 -22.14 0.43
C TYR A 611 12.23 -23.27 0.63
N GLU A 612 12.05 -24.41 -0.02
CA GLU A 612 12.99 -25.54 0.06
C GLU A 612 14.41 -25.20 -0.45
N THR A 613 14.51 -24.25 -1.39
CA THR A 613 15.80 -23.78 -1.93
C THR A 613 16.64 -23.01 -0.91
N TYR A 614 16.01 -22.35 0.06
CA TYR A 614 16.74 -21.43 0.95
C TYR A 614 16.72 -21.84 2.43
N VAL A 615 15.75 -22.67 2.83
CA VAL A 615 15.54 -22.97 4.26
C VAL A 615 16.67 -23.74 4.92
N ASP A 616 17.35 -24.57 4.18
CA ASP A 616 18.42 -25.43 4.72
C ASP A 616 19.64 -24.62 5.16
N GLU A 617 20.02 -23.58 4.41
CA GLU A 617 21.13 -22.70 4.78
C GLU A 617 20.69 -21.54 5.67
N MET A 618 19.49 -20.98 5.46
CA MET A 618 18.98 -19.81 6.21
C MET A 618 18.40 -20.20 7.57
N GLY A 619 17.78 -21.39 7.68
CA GLY A 619 16.86 -21.74 8.74
C GLY A 619 15.46 -21.10 8.54
N ASP A 620 14.42 -21.69 9.13
CA ASP A 620 13.01 -21.34 8.89
C ASP A 620 12.73 -19.85 9.10
N LYS A 621 13.14 -19.29 10.22
CA LYS A 621 12.83 -17.92 10.60
C LYS A 621 13.41 -16.88 9.61
N LEU A 622 14.69 -17.00 9.27
CA LEU A 622 15.35 -16.05 8.35
C LEU A 622 14.81 -16.23 6.94
N ALA A 623 14.60 -17.48 6.49
CA ALA A 623 14.02 -17.76 5.18
C ALA A 623 12.64 -17.11 5.03
N ARG A 624 11.70 -17.34 5.96
CA ARG A 624 10.37 -16.74 5.93
C ARG A 624 10.41 -15.22 5.99
N ASN A 625 11.28 -14.64 6.80
CA ASN A 625 11.42 -13.18 6.92
C ASN A 625 11.89 -12.55 5.59
N TRP A 626 12.90 -13.12 4.96
CA TRP A 626 13.42 -12.63 3.67
C TRP A 626 12.45 -12.88 2.52
N LEU A 627 11.89 -14.09 2.44
CA LEU A 627 10.94 -14.50 1.39
C LEU A 627 9.59 -13.77 1.50
N GLY A 628 9.25 -13.22 2.66
CA GLY A 628 8.07 -12.37 2.83
C GLY A 628 8.10 -11.09 1.98
N ASN A 629 9.29 -10.65 1.55
CA ASN A 629 9.44 -9.56 0.58
C ASN A 629 9.62 -10.11 -0.84
N TRP A 630 8.53 -10.38 -1.56
CA TRP A 630 8.50 -10.92 -2.92
C TRP A 630 9.47 -10.23 -3.89
N TYR A 631 9.65 -8.92 -3.78
CA TYR A 631 10.48 -8.15 -4.71
C TYR A 631 11.98 -8.33 -4.46
N ALA A 632 12.36 -8.81 -3.28
CA ALA A 632 13.76 -9.04 -2.96
C ALA A 632 14.36 -10.23 -3.73
N TRP A 633 13.53 -11.22 -4.11
CA TRP A 633 14.04 -12.50 -4.60
C TRP A 633 13.36 -13.03 -5.87
N GLN A 634 12.13 -12.62 -6.21
CA GLN A 634 11.30 -13.29 -7.23
C GLN A 634 11.99 -13.40 -8.60
N GLU A 635 12.41 -12.30 -9.21
CA GLU A 635 13.11 -12.38 -10.52
C GLU A 635 14.49 -13.01 -10.40
N ARG A 636 15.14 -12.89 -9.25
CA ARG A 636 16.42 -13.54 -8.99
C ARG A 636 16.29 -15.06 -8.93
N PHE A 637 15.26 -15.57 -8.26
CA PHE A 637 14.99 -17.01 -8.22
C PHE A 637 14.66 -17.54 -9.62
N ASP A 638 13.87 -16.81 -10.41
CA ASP A 638 13.53 -17.23 -11.77
C ASP A 638 14.77 -17.27 -12.70
N GLU A 639 15.79 -16.45 -12.45
CA GLU A 639 17.08 -16.55 -13.14
C GLU A 639 17.95 -17.69 -12.58
N LEU A 640 17.96 -17.90 -11.26
CA LEU A 640 18.65 -19.00 -10.61
C LEU A 640 18.20 -20.36 -11.17
N ALA A 641 16.90 -20.51 -11.40
CA ALA A 641 16.30 -21.74 -11.93
C ALA A 641 16.76 -22.12 -13.35
N LYS A 642 17.43 -21.22 -14.07
CA LYS A 642 18.09 -21.54 -15.36
C LYS A 642 19.40 -22.32 -15.19
N THR A 643 19.90 -22.44 -13.96
CA THR A 643 21.10 -23.20 -13.61
C THR A 643 20.71 -24.35 -12.66
N PRO A 644 20.19 -25.48 -13.21
CA PRO A 644 19.58 -26.54 -12.39
C PRO A 644 20.50 -27.20 -11.37
N ASP A 645 21.80 -27.11 -11.56
CA ASP A 645 22.86 -27.64 -10.70
C ASP A 645 23.48 -26.57 -9.78
N SER A 646 22.81 -25.44 -9.61
CA SER A 646 23.25 -24.38 -8.68
C SER A 646 23.41 -24.94 -7.27
N PRO A 647 24.46 -24.53 -6.52
CA PRO A 647 24.65 -24.95 -5.13
C PRO A 647 23.46 -24.60 -4.21
N TRP A 648 22.62 -23.62 -4.56
CA TRP A 648 21.41 -23.28 -3.81
C TRP A 648 20.29 -24.33 -3.91
N PHE A 649 20.38 -25.30 -4.83
CA PHE A 649 19.43 -26.42 -4.92
C PHE A 649 19.90 -27.66 -4.18
N ASP A 650 21.13 -27.63 -3.64
CA ASP A 650 21.71 -28.71 -2.87
C ASP A 650 21.33 -28.54 -1.37
N ASP A 651 20.58 -29.47 -0.82
CA ASP A 651 20.18 -29.42 0.59
C ASP A 651 21.38 -29.82 1.47
N VAL A 652 22.02 -28.83 2.09
CA VAL A 652 23.23 -29.01 2.91
C VAL A 652 23.05 -29.97 4.10
N ARG A 653 21.80 -30.36 4.41
CA ARG A 653 21.49 -31.32 5.50
C ARG A 653 21.52 -32.78 5.04
N THR A 654 21.59 -33.04 3.73
CA THR A 654 21.59 -34.36 3.16
C THR A 654 22.97 -34.74 2.61
N PRO A 655 23.33 -36.04 2.54
CA PRO A 655 24.59 -36.46 1.94
C PRO A 655 24.55 -36.54 0.40
N GLN A 656 23.36 -36.44 -0.23
CA GLN A 656 23.17 -36.42 -1.67
C GLN A 656 23.32 -35.02 -2.18
N LYS A 657 23.83 -34.86 -3.39
CA LYS A 657 23.81 -33.59 -4.09
C LYS A 657 22.53 -33.48 -4.89
N GLU A 658 21.64 -32.60 -4.43
CA GLU A 658 20.38 -32.33 -5.10
C GLU A 658 20.55 -31.30 -6.22
N THR A 659 19.56 -31.31 -7.09
CA THR A 659 19.39 -30.36 -8.21
C THR A 659 17.98 -29.78 -8.23
N LEU A 660 17.72 -28.76 -9.05
CA LEU A 660 16.38 -28.20 -9.22
C LEU A 660 15.31 -29.29 -9.49
N PRO A 661 15.49 -30.26 -10.40
CA PRO A 661 14.51 -31.34 -10.59
C PRO A 661 14.23 -32.15 -9.32
N ASP A 662 15.21 -32.35 -8.47
CA ASP A 662 15.08 -33.11 -7.21
C ASP A 662 14.21 -32.31 -6.23
N LEU A 663 14.49 -31.02 -6.07
CA LEU A 663 13.69 -30.11 -5.24
C LEU A 663 12.24 -29.96 -5.75
N VAL A 664 12.05 -29.91 -7.07
CA VAL A 664 10.69 -29.87 -7.67
C VAL A 664 9.90 -31.11 -7.27
N ARG A 665 10.48 -32.34 -7.39
CA ARG A 665 9.79 -33.57 -7.00
C ARG A 665 9.50 -33.63 -5.51
N ARG A 666 10.47 -33.25 -4.66
CA ARG A 666 10.32 -33.19 -3.21
C ARG A 666 9.20 -32.20 -2.83
N SER A 667 9.20 -31.00 -3.41
CA SER A 667 8.16 -29.99 -3.19
C SER A 667 6.79 -30.48 -3.65
N ALA A 668 6.71 -31.15 -4.79
CA ALA A 668 5.46 -31.69 -5.30
C ALA A 668 4.85 -32.77 -4.40
N ALA A 669 5.67 -33.63 -3.80
CA ALA A 669 5.20 -34.63 -2.85
C ALA A 669 4.58 -33.96 -1.60
N ILE A 670 5.20 -32.89 -1.08
CA ILE A 670 4.69 -32.14 0.06
C ILE A 670 3.39 -31.45 -0.30
N VAL A 671 3.37 -30.68 -1.40
CA VAL A 671 2.19 -29.93 -1.89
C VAL A 671 1.02 -30.88 -2.16
N ARG A 672 1.29 -32.05 -2.78
CA ARG A 672 0.28 -33.07 -3.00
C ARG A 672 -0.37 -33.50 -1.70
N ALA A 673 0.41 -33.85 -0.70
CA ALA A 673 -0.09 -34.31 0.58
C ALA A 673 -0.96 -33.22 1.27
N GLU A 674 -0.51 -31.96 1.21
CA GLU A 674 -1.21 -30.81 1.80
C GLU A 674 -2.54 -30.52 1.08
N LEU A 675 -2.54 -30.43 -0.25
CA LEU A 675 -3.74 -30.14 -1.04
C LEU A 675 -4.72 -31.30 -1.07
N GLN A 676 -4.22 -32.54 -1.15
CA GLN A 676 -5.05 -33.75 -1.10
C GLN A 676 -5.80 -33.88 0.24
N ALA A 677 -5.16 -33.52 1.35
CA ALA A 677 -5.79 -33.51 2.66
C ALA A 677 -6.96 -32.51 2.76
N ARG A 678 -6.89 -31.40 2.01
CA ARG A 678 -7.93 -30.35 2.00
C ARG A 678 -9.02 -30.58 0.94
N HIS A 679 -8.63 -31.03 -0.26
CA HIS A 679 -9.51 -31.05 -1.43
C HIS A 679 -9.80 -32.45 -1.98
N GLY A 680 -9.27 -33.51 -1.36
CA GLY A 680 -9.43 -34.89 -1.82
C GLY A 680 -8.43 -35.32 -2.89
N ALA A 681 -8.53 -36.58 -3.34
CA ALA A 681 -7.50 -37.24 -4.11
C ALA A 681 -7.36 -36.77 -5.58
N ASP A 682 -8.39 -36.21 -6.17
CA ASP A 682 -8.46 -35.87 -7.59
C ASP A 682 -8.00 -34.41 -7.82
N ALA A 683 -6.74 -34.24 -8.18
CA ALA A 683 -6.12 -32.93 -8.40
C ALA A 683 -6.77 -32.12 -9.55
N SER A 684 -7.48 -32.79 -10.48
CA SER A 684 -8.17 -32.10 -11.58
C SER A 684 -9.42 -31.34 -11.13
N LYS A 685 -9.89 -31.57 -9.90
CA LYS A 685 -11.04 -30.91 -9.28
C LYS A 685 -10.68 -29.80 -8.33
N TRP A 686 -9.41 -29.66 -7.98
CA TRP A 686 -8.95 -28.55 -7.16
C TRP A 686 -9.03 -27.26 -7.99
N THR A 687 -9.52 -26.17 -7.43
CA THR A 687 -9.57 -24.91 -8.15
C THR A 687 -8.74 -23.85 -7.43
N TRP A 688 -8.21 -22.88 -8.18
CA TRP A 688 -7.46 -21.77 -7.59
C TRP A 688 -8.33 -21.03 -6.58
N GLY A 689 -9.61 -20.79 -6.90
CA GLY A 689 -10.57 -20.11 -6.04
C GLY A 689 -11.00 -20.87 -4.79
N ASP A 690 -10.63 -22.16 -4.63
CA ASP A 690 -10.84 -22.88 -3.38
C ASP A 690 -9.95 -22.34 -2.26
N GLU A 691 -8.74 -21.91 -2.60
CA GLU A 691 -7.74 -21.38 -1.67
C GLU A 691 -7.55 -19.85 -1.85
N HIS A 692 -7.61 -19.35 -3.09
CA HIS A 692 -7.33 -17.96 -3.42
C HIS A 692 -8.60 -17.11 -3.33
N ARG A 693 -8.81 -16.55 -2.14
CA ARG A 693 -10.07 -15.89 -1.78
C ARG A 693 -9.81 -14.51 -1.20
N ILE A 694 -10.75 -13.59 -1.42
CA ILE A 694 -10.76 -12.26 -0.82
C ILE A 694 -11.95 -12.11 0.11
N TYR A 695 -11.76 -11.43 1.23
CA TYR A 695 -12.82 -11.03 2.14
C TYR A 695 -12.60 -9.57 2.58
N PHE A 696 -13.69 -8.91 2.99
CA PHE A 696 -13.61 -7.56 3.56
C PHE A 696 -14.18 -7.56 4.96
N PHE A 697 -13.56 -6.81 5.84
CA PHE A 697 -13.93 -6.79 7.25
C PHE A 697 -14.29 -5.39 7.74
N SER A 698 -15.19 -5.34 8.70
CA SER A 698 -15.47 -4.12 9.45
C SER A 698 -14.31 -3.79 10.38
N PRO A 699 -13.98 -2.50 10.60
CA PRO A 699 -13.02 -2.11 11.61
C PRO A 699 -13.38 -2.58 13.02
N LEU A 700 -14.66 -2.88 13.26
CA LEU A 700 -15.15 -3.42 14.54
C LEU A 700 -14.92 -4.93 14.68
N ARG A 701 -14.68 -5.66 13.59
CA ARG A 701 -14.53 -7.13 13.61
C ARG A 701 -13.67 -7.65 12.47
N ARG A 702 -12.38 -7.81 12.71
CA ARG A 702 -11.41 -8.27 11.71
C ARG A 702 -11.48 -9.78 11.43
N SER A 703 -11.79 -10.58 12.44
CA SER A 703 -11.76 -12.06 12.35
C SER A 703 -12.81 -12.71 13.24
N GLY A 704 -12.98 -14.02 13.09
CA GLY A 704 -13.89 -14.84 13.91
C GLY A 704 -15.36 -14.67 13.57
N SER A 705 -16.24 -15.21 14.46
CA SER A 705 -17.69 -15.18 14.24
C SER A 705 -18.23 -13.78 14.07
N GLY A 706 -19.05 -13.56 13.03
CA GLY A 706 -19.64 -12.25 12.70
C GLY A 706 -18.81 -11.36 11.78
N ARG A 707 -17.56 -11.74 11.41
CA ARG A 707 -16.74 -11.01 10.43
C ARG A 707 -17.52 -10.77 9.13
N ASP A 708 -18.06 -11.82 8.54
CA ASP A 708 -18.75 -11.77 7.24
C ASP A 708 -20.06 -10.99 7.31
N TRP A 709 -20.75 -11.04 8.44
CA TRP A 709 -21.99 -10.28 8.66
C TRP A 709 -21.73 -8.78 8.77
N LEU A 710 -20.69 -8.37 9.51
CA LEU A 710 -20.30 -6.97 9.64
C LEU A 710 -19.52 -6.46 8.41
N GLY A 711 -18.82 -7.34 7.73
CA GLY A 711 -18.01 -7.06 6.55
C GLY A 711 -18.68 -7.52 5.23
N PHE A 712 -17.92 -8.27 4.44
CA PHE A 712 -18.36 -8.90 3.19
C PHE A 712 -17.74 -10.29 3.11
N ALA A 713 -18.58 -11.30 2.83
CA ALA A 713 -18.17 -12.70 2.84
C ALA A 713 -17.09 -13.00 1.80
N GLU A 714 -16.30 -14.02 2.07
CA GLU A 714 -15.24 -14.49 1.18
C GLU A 714 -15.75 -14.79 -0.23
N GLN A 715 -14.99 -14.30 -1.22
CA GLN A 715 -15.24 -14.56 -2.64
C GLN A 715 -13.99 -15.18 -3.28
N PRO A 716 -14.12 -16.19 -4.15
CA PRO A 716 -13.01 -16.69 -4.95
C PRO A 716 -12.51 -15.60 -5.91
N MET A 717 -11.20 -15.51 -6.10
CA MET A 717 -10.58 -14.47 -6.92
C MET A 717 -9.59 -15.06 -7.90
N SER A 718 -9.64 -14.60 -9.17
CA SER A 718 -8.60 -14.86 -10.18
C SER A 718 -7.42 -13.92 -10.01
N GLY A 719 -6.32 -14.20 -10.71
CA GLY A 719 -5.10 -13.41 -10.65
C GLY A 719 -4.11 -13.91 -9.61
N SER A 720 -2.98 -13.24 -9.52
CA SER A 720 -1.88 -13.53 -8.59
C SER A 720 -0.99 -12.29 -8.40
N GLY A 721 0.15 -12.46 -7.73
CA GLY A 721 1.17 -11.41 -7.63
C GLY A 721 1.85 -11.04 -8.95
N ALA A 722 1.79 -11.91 -9.97
CA ALA A 722 2.45 -11.74 -11.26
C ALA A 722 1.52 -11.27 -12.40
N THR A 723 0.21 -11.16 -12.15
CA THR A 723 -0.81 -10.76 -13.13
C THR A 723 -1.20 -9.30 -13.02
N LEU A 724 -1.82 -8.73 -14.07
CA LEU A 724 -2.37 -7.36 -14.02
C LEU A 724 -3.59 -7.29 -13.10
N LEU A 725 -4.50 -8.26 -13.19
CA LEU A 725 -5.48 -8.50 -12.13
C LEU A 725 -4.73 -8.98 -10.89
N ARG A 726 -4.08 -8.01 -10.21
CA ARG A 726 -3.24 -8.35 -9.09
C ARG A 726 -4.08 -8.80 -7.90
N ALA A 727 -3.72 -9.96 -7.39
CA ALA A 727 -4.27 -10.55 -6.20
C ALA A 727 -3.14 -11.28 -5.46
N LEU A 728 -2.46 -10.56 -4.54
CA LEU A 728 -1.28 -11.06 -3.85
C LEU A 728 -1.64 -11.56 -2.46
N SER A 729 -1.20 -12.77 -2.14
CA SER A 729 -1.20 -13.37 -0.80
C SER A 729 0.16 -13.25 -0.13
N PRO A 730 0.24 -13.37 1.21
CA PRO A 730 1.51 -13.49 1.93
C PRO A 730 2.26 -14.76 1.54
N PHE A 731 3.58 -14.68 1.38
CA PHE A 731 4.42 -15.84 1.08
C PHE A 731 4.29 -16.90 2.19
N MET A 732 3.96 -18.14 1.81
CA MET A 732 3.74 -19.26 2.73
C MET A 732 2.73 -18.97 3.86
N GLY A 733 1.90 -17.95 3.71
CA GLY A 733 0.83 -17.58 4.63
C GLY A 733 -0.56 -18.09 4.23
N GLY A 734 -0.63 -18.97 3.25
CA GLY A 734 -1.85 -19.38 2.54
C GLY A 734 -2.16 -18.43 1.39
N PHE A 735 -3.24 -18.73 0.64
CA PHE A 735 -3.53 -18.00 -0.59
C PHE A 735 -4.63 -16.94 -0.46
N ASN A 736 -5.03 -16.57 0.76
CA ASN A 736 -5.97 -15.48 0.95
C ASN A 736 -5.39 -14.15 0.44
N VAL A 737 -6.17 -13.45 -0.38
CA VAL A 737 -5.75 -12.20 -1.00
C VAL A 737 -5.72 -11.07 0.03
N GLU A 738 -4.58 -10.39 0.11
CA GLU A 738 -4.41 -9.24 0.99
C GLU A 738 -4.17 -7.94 0.22
N PHE A 739 -3.50 -8.00 -0.93
CA PHE A 739 -3.18 -6.84 -1.75
C PHE A 739 -3.78 -6.97 -3.15
N PHE A 740 -4.63 -6.01 -3.50
CA PHE A 740 -5.45 -6.06 -4.70
C PHE A 740 -5.80 -4.64 -5.17
N ALA A 741 -6.45 -4.50 -6.34
CA ALA A 741 -6.91 -3.22 -6.86
C ALA A 741 -7.89 -2.54 -5.88
N SER A 742 -7.39 -1.62 -5.06
CA SER A 742 -8.18 -0.88 -4.07
C SER A 742 -9.19 0.10 -4.70
N MET A 743 -8.94 0.47 -5.94
CA MET A 743 -9.86 1.13 -6.87
C MET A 743 -9.47 0.78 -8.31
N ARG A 744 -10.37 1.01 -9.24
CA ARG A 744 -10.10 1.01 -10.69
C ARG A 744 -10.66 2.29 -11.30
N LEU A 745 -9.87 2.94 -12.16
CA LEU A 745 -10.25 4.20 -12.77
C LEU A 745 -9.81 4.24 -14.23
N VAL A 746 -10.71 4.68 -15.11
CA VAL A 746 -10.43 5.06 -16.49
C VAL A 746 -10.93 6.48 -16.72
N ALA A 747 -10.01 7.39 -17.05
CA ALA A 747 -10.32 8.77 -17.37
C ALA A 747 -10.02 9.02 -18.85
N ASP A 748 -11.06 9.01 -19.67
CA ASP A 748 -10.98 9.41 -21.07
C ASP A 748 -11.13 10.92 -21.18
N MET A 749 -10.11 11.60 -21.67
CA MET A 749 -10.15 13.07 -21.85
C MET A 749 -11.11 13.52 -22.96
N GLY A 750 -11.66 12.57 -23.73
CA GLY A 750 -12.74 12.82 -24.69
C GLY A 750 -14.13 12.80 -24.10
N ASP A 751 -14.33 12.20 -22.92
CA ASP A 751 -15.62 12.12 -22.23
C ASP A 751 -15.70 13.27 -21.19
N ASP A 752 -16.52 14.25 -21.43
CA ASP A 752 -16.72 15.40 -20.53
C ASP A 752 -17.90 15.21 -19.56
N ASP A 753 -18.62 14.08 -19.62
CA ASP A 753 -19.75 13.81 -18.74
C ASP A 753 -19.34 13.11 -17.44
N LYS A 754 -18.36 12.21 -17.50
CA LYS A 754 -18.02 11.29 -16.40
C LYS A 754 -16.56 10.84 -16.40
N VAL A 755 -16.16 10.27 -15.26
CA VAL A 755 -15.03 9.36 -15.09
C VAL A 755 -15.59 7.97 -14.77
N GLU A 756 -15.06 6.92 -15.38
CA GLU A 756 -15.48 5.56 -15.08
C GLU A 756 -14.56 4.97 -14.01
N ALA A 757 -15.10 4.74 -12.80
CA ALA A 757 -14.30 4.24 -11.69
C ALA A 757 -15.12 3.40 -10.68
N VAL A 758 -14.41 2.66 -9.81
CA VAL A 758 -15.02 1.90 -8.71
C VAL A 758 -14.00 1.74 -7.57
N VAL A 759 -14.44 1.85 -6.33
CA VAL A 759 -13.62 1.54 -5.15
C VAL A 759 -13.99 0.19 -4.55
N SER A 760 -13.02 -0.45 -3.86
CA SER A 760 -13.23 -1.72 -3.15
C SER A 760 -13.91 -1.51 -1.79
N GLY A 761 -15.09 -0.90 -1.79
CA GLY A 761 -15.82 -0.57 -0.56
C GLY A 761 -16.96 0.38 -0.82
N GLY A 762 -16.89 1.58 -0.23
CA GLY A 762 -17.89 2.63 -0.38
C GLY A 762 -17.36 4.00 0.05
N VAL A 763 -18.28 4.91 0.37
CA VAL A 763 -17.95 6.30 0.71
C VAL A 763 -17.89 6.53 2.22
N VAL A 764 -18.76 5.90 3.02
CA VAL A 764 -18.99 6.21 4.44
C VAL A 764 -18.44 5.12 5.35
N ASP A 765 -17.71 5.49 6.41
CA ASP A 765 -17.07 4.53 7.33
C ASP A 765 -17.97 4.03 8.47
N ARG A 766 -19.22 4.50 8.56
CA ARG A 766 -20.15 4.06 9.59
C ARG A 766 -20.71 2.67 9.29
N GLN A 767 -20.67 1.80 10.30
CA GLN A 767 -21.22 0.47 10.21
C GLN A 767 -22.71 0.50 9.89
N PHE A 768 -23.17 -0.39 9.03
CA PHE A 768 -24.54 -0.51 8.55
C PHE A 768 -25.03 0.66 7.68
N HIS A 769 -24.18 1.67 7.36
CA HIS A 769 -24.56 2.68 6.40
C HIS A 769 -24.65 2.08 5.00
N PRO A 770 -25.68 2.42 4.18
CA PRO A 770 -25.83 1.85 2.82
C PRO A 770 -24.55 2.02 1.98
N HIS A 771 -23.89 3.18 2.06
CA HIS A 771 -22.69 3.50 1.29
C HIS A 771 -21.38 3.09 1.99
N GLN A 772 -21.38 2.11 2.88
CA GLN A 772 -20.14 1.55 3.45
C GLN A 772 -19.46 0.58 2.49
N LYS A 773 -20.25 -0.16 1.69
CA LYS A 773 -19.77 -1.26 0.84
C LYS A 773 -20.58 -1.47 -0.44
N ASP A 774 -21.36 -0.50 -0.85
CA ASP A 774 -22.29 -0.59 -1.98
C ASP A 774 -21.61 -0.66 -3.35
N GLN A 775 -20.32 -0.29 -3.44
CA GLN A 775 -19.54 -0.45 -4.67
C GLN A 775 -18.88 -1.84 -4.81
N LEU A 776 -18.83 -2.64 -3.72
CA LEU A 776 -18.20 -3.97 -3.76
C LEU A 776 -18.80 -4.93 -4.80
N PRO A 777 -20.13 -5.00 -5.03
CA PRO A 777 -20.69 -5.86 -6.08
C PRO A 777 -20.15 -5.49 -7.48
N ALA A 778 -20.09 -4.21 -7.82
CA ALA A 778 -19.52 -3.77 -9.09
C ALA A 778 -18.01 -4.07 -9.16
N TRP A 779 -17.28 -3.85 -8.07
CA TRP A 779 -15.86 -4.12 -7.99
C TRP A 779 -15.55 -5.62 -8.18
N THR A 780 -16.28 -6.52 -7.52
CA THR A 780 -16.08 -7.98 -7.62
C THR A 780 -16.45 -8.53 -8.99
N GLU A 781 -17.43 -7.94 -9.63
CA GLU A 781 -17.87 -8.30 -11.00
C GLU A 781 -16.97 -7.71 -12.10
N GLY A 782 -15.96 -6.91 -11.73
CA GLY A 782 -15.09 -6.24 -12.69
C GLY A 782 -15.85 -5.20 -13.54
N ARG A 783 -16.75 -4.44 -12.91
CA ARG A 783 -17.50 -3.33 -13.54
C ARG A 783 -17.05 -1.99 -12.98
N LEU A 784 -17.11 -0.94 -13.80
CA LEU A 784 -16.94 0.45 -13.39
C LEU A 784 -18.31 1.11 -13.21
N LEU A 785 -18.33 2.15 -12.36
CA LEU A 785 -19.45 3.02 -12.11
C LEU A 785 -19.16 4.40 -12.74
N ASN A 786 -20.19 5.20 -12.94
CA ASN A 786 -20.02 6.58 -13.42
C ASN A 786 -19.78 7.51 -12.23
N TRP A 787 -18.64 8.17 -12.18
CA TRP A 787 -18.41 9.32 -11.32
C TRP A 787 -18.63 10.57 -12.17
N TRP A 788 -19.67 11.33 -11.85
CA TRP A 788 -20.17 12.41 -12.70
C TRP A 788 -19.19 13.58 -12.73
N PHE A 789 -18.86 14.02 -13.96
CA PHE A 789 -17.86 15.07 -14.15
C PHE A 789 -18.49 16.40 -14.59
N ALA A 790 -19.42 16.39 -15.56
CA ALA A 790 -20.14 17.60 -15.95
C ALA A 790 -21.07 18.07 -14.81
N PRO A 791 -21.09 19.36 -14.44
CA PRO A 791 -21.99 19.88 -13.42
C PRO A 791 -23.47 19.56 -13.67
N GLN A 792 -23.89 19.53 -14.94
CA GLN A 792 -25.26 19.15 -15.34
C GLN A 792 -25.57 17.69 -15.03
N GLN A 793 -24.61 16.80 -15.24
CA GLN A 793 -24.75 15.38 -14.90
C GLN A 793 -24.79 15.18 -13.38
N VAL A 794 -23.95 15.89 -12.63
CA VAL A 794 -24.00 15.88 -11.15
C VAL A 794 -25.38 16.32 -10.65
N GLU A 795 -25.96 17.40 -11.20
CA GLU A 795 -27.28 17.87 -10.82
C GLU A 795 -28.39 16.85 -11.17
N ALA A 796 -28.29 16.21 -12.33
CA ALA A 796 -29.28 15.24 -12.82
C ALA A 796 -29.31 13.97 -11.97
N HIS A 797 -28.16 13.55 -11.39
CA HIS A 797 -28.01 12.32 -10.62
C HIS A 797 -27.94 12.57 -9.11
N ALA A 798 -28.11 13.81 -8.65
CA ALA A 798 -28.08 14.15 -7.23
C ALA A 798 -29.32 13.61 -6.49
N VAL A 799 -29.11 12.72 -5.52
CA VAL A 799 -30.17 12.18 -4.64
C VAL A 799 -30.22 12.85 -3.28
N LYS A 800 -29.13 13.52 -2.87
CA LYS A 800 -29.07 14.34 -1.64
C LYS A 800 -28.48 15.71 -1.94
N ARG A 801 -28.97 16.73 -1.21
CA ARG A 801 -28.56 18.13 -1.35
C ARG A 801 -28.33 18.73 0.02
N GLN A 802 -27.15 19.26 0.24
CA GLN A 802 -26.73 19.90 1.48
C GLN A 802 -26.14 21.27 1.16
N GLU A 803 -26.46 22.26 1.99
CA GLU A 803 -25.91 23.61 1.89
C GLU A 803 -25.07 23.89 3.13
N LEU A 804 -23.78 24.12 2.95
CA LEU A 804 -22.88 24.58 4.00
C LEU A 804 -22.92 26.12 3.98
N VAL A 805 -23.40 26.73 5.06
CA VAL A 805 -23.60 28.19 5.14
C VAL A 805 -22.55 28.80 6.07
N PRO A 806 -22.02 30.01 5.77
CA PRO A 806 -21.15 30.72 6.68
C PRO A 806 -21.83 30.93 8.04
N ARG A 807 -21.04 30.84 9.12
CA ARG A 807 -21.51 31.09 10.50
C ARG A 807 -20.99 32.42 11.00
#